data_9c9f74fffa06c1697d5ee425c04e09a4
#
_entry.id   9c9f74fffa06c1697d5ee425c04e09a4
#
_cell.length_a   1.000
_cell.length_b   1.000
_cell.length_c   1.000
_cell.angle_alpha   90.00
_cell.angle_beta   90.00
_cell.angle_gamma   90.00
#
_symmetry.space_group_name_H-M   'P 1'
#
loop_
_entity.id
_entity.type
_entity.pdbx_description
1 polymer ?
#
loop_
_entity_poly.entity_id
_entity_poly.type
_entity_poly.pdbx_seq_one_letter_code
_entity_poly.pdbx_strand_id
1 'polypeptide(L)'
;MKLFRPTLLLGLLLLIAGSTWLLLPSEGAIQQRYGDLPKVLDAPPRPTGQLTSYQGPHPSNWIRPADPYPYPIQPGQVGPFQPLYSGPLSYPFACDGERAGFGQPLVDNHKGYGVPVYKQEAGQDQRPIGYSKDCLYPTRIDYLYNRVGTDRFYPLDQARDDIARLTLNGASIEFIVRVESGTINRFIYTLTTLKGPDDTPQSPDMRYWNGDLIYQFKGGVGIGFRQGRMGVADMAERRIEQLRRGYAIASSTGNHTSNHYNIWLSEETALRVKHQFIARYGKPRYTLGIGGSGGAIQQYLIGQNGSQLLDAGVALYAYPDMLTQTIYVFDCELLEYYFDQLARGYWNWPERRQIEGLNALAGIEDERTWVYELAMLVHGSLPRFPLGTSECVHGWRGLTALVNNPRFIHFYPRFSKRLQQRIDWTYWEDLRHIFGSGADGYALQTWDNVGVQYGLRALRAAEISPKTFLHLNANIGGWKAPEEMRAERYWRINGSSLFEFSPWSHHNMQLSPDRGRTPAQRSTASPEAIAAAFRSGLVFTGNLDIPIIDLRHYLEPELDMHHLSAAFSSRLRLQRAGREEKQLIWVTEKPHAPIDGALELLTRWLQRDERPAEAQDRCYRGDGSLIASGPDVWDGEWNAQRTGACMQFYPIYGTSRSQAGEDLRGDLFKCRLIDVDGALARGDYAPVDMTPYRARLKQIFPQGVCDYTQSGIGQSGIGQPD
;
A
#
# COMPACT_ATOMS: atom_id res chain seq x y z
N MET A 1 -19.57 47.10 -6.64
CA MET A 1 -18.48 46.51 -5.83
C MET A 1 -18.44 45.00 -5.85
N LYS A 2 -19.22 44.27 -6.66
CA LYS A 2 -19.22 42.79 -6.78
C LYS A 2 -18.48 42.19 -7.98
N LEU A 3 -18.00 43.02 -8.92
CA LEU A 3 -17.27 42.55 -10.13
C LEU A 3 -15.74 42.53 -9.99
N PHE A 4 -15.19 43.11 -8.93
CA PHE A 4 -13.73 43.19 -8.74
C PHE A 4 -13.09 41.93 -8.09
N ARG A 5 -13.89 41.08 -7.49
CA ARG A 5 -13.38 39.88 -6.80
C ARG A 5 -12.92 38.74 -7.71
N PRO A 6 -13.63 38.38 -8.80
CA PRO A 6 -13.20 37.27 -9.65
C PRO A 6 -11.95 37.56 -10.48
N THR A 7 -11.77 38.81 -10.93
CA THR A 7 -10.57 39.21 -11.69
C THR A 7 -9.31 39.27 -10.83
N LEU A 8 -9.44 39.68 -9.56
CA LEU A 8 -8.32 39.67 -8.61
C LEU A 8 -7.93 38.23 -8.21
N LEU A 9 -8.91 37.35 -8.06
CA LEU A 9 -8.69 35.91 -7.78
C LEU A 9 -8.05 35.20 -8.97
N LEU A 10 -8.48 35.49 -10.19
CA LEU A 10 -7.88 34.97 -11.42
C LEU A 10 -6.44 35.48 -11.60
N GLY A 11 -6.19 36.76 -11.30
CA GLY A 11 -4.85 37.35 -11.32
C GLY A 11 -3.93 36.72 -10.26
N LEU A 12 -4.43 36.47 -9.06
CA LEU A 12 -3.67 35.80 -7.99
C LEU A 12 -3.38 34.35 -8.34
N LEU A 13 -4.31 33.65 -8.97
CA LEU A 13 -4.14 32.25 -9.40
C LEU A 13 -3.16 32.14 -10.58
N LEU A 14 -3.18 33.08 -11.51
CA LEU A 14 -2.21 33.16 -12.60
C LEU A 14 -0.82 33.53 -12.07
N LEU A 15 -0.72 34.37 -11.04
CA LEU A 15 0.52 34.69 -10.33
C LEU A 15 1.05 33.47 -9.54
N ILE A 16 0.20 32.73 -8.86
CA ILE A 16 0.57 31.50 -8.14
C ILE A 16 0.98 30.41 -9.13
N ALA A 17 0.24 30.23 -10.22
CA ALA A 17 0.59 29.26 -11.26
C ALA A 17 1.90 29.66 -11.98
N GLY A 18 2.09 30.96 -12.27
CA GLY A 18 3.33 31.49 -12.85
C GLY A 18 4.53 31.37 -11.90
N SER A 19 4.35 31.65 -10.62
CA SER A 19 5.42 31.51 -9.62
C SER A 19 5.75 30.06 -9.30
N THR A 20 4.77 29.15 -9.28
CA THR A 20 5.06 27.71 -9.18
C THR A 20 5.75 27.17 -10.42
N TRP A 21 5.42 27.66 -11.60
CA TRP A 21 6.11 27.28 -12.84
C TRP A 21 7.57 27.77 -12.87
N LEU A 22 7.84 29.00 -12.36
CA LEU A 22 9.18 29.57 -12.19
C LEU A 22 10.00 28.89 -11.08
N LEU A 23 9.35 28.30 -10.08
CA LEU A 23 10.00 27.59 -8.97
C LEU A 23 10.33 26.13 -9.30
N LEU A 24 9.86 25.60 -10.44
CA LEU A 24 10.22 24.26 -10.87
C LEU A 24 11.60 24.32 -11.54
N PRO A 25 12.58 23.55 -11.02
CA PRO A 25 13.90 23.55 -11.62
C PRO A 25 13.80 23.08 -13.08
N SER A 26 14.36 23.88 -13.99
CA SER A 26 14.53 23.47 -15.38
C SER A 26 15.45 22.23 -15.46
N GLU A 27 15.36 21.46 -16.54
CA GLU A 27 16.25 20.32 -16.75
C GLU A 27 17.73 20.74 -16.67
N GLY A 28 18.06 21.94 -17.21
CA GLY A 28 19.38 22.52 -17.10
C GLY A 28 19.80 22.87 -15.65
N ALA A 29 18.86 23.37 -14.83
CA ALA A 29 19.14 23.63 -13.41
C ALA A 29 19.30 22.33 -12.62
N ILE A 30 18.57 21.26 -12.96
CA ILE A 30 18.74 19.94 -12.39
C ILE A 30 20.12 19.37 -12.77
N GLN A 31 20.48 19.47 -14.05
CA GLN A 31 21.78 19.01 -14.57
C GLN A 31 22.94 19.78 -13.92
N GLN A 32 22.82 21.11 -13.78
CA GLN A 32 23.82 21.93 -13.11
C GLN A 32 23.99 21.59 -11.63
N ARG A 33 22.87 21.24 -10.95
CA ARG A 33 22.87 20.89 -9.52
C ARG A 33 23.37 19.47 -9.23
N TYR A 34 23.10 18.52 -10.12
CA TYR A 34 23.33 17.10 -9.92
C TYR A 34 24.34 16.47 -10.90
N GLY A 35 24.95 17.30 -11.77
CA GLY A 35 25.88 16.84 -12.80
C GLY A 35 25.22 16.10 -13.93
N ASP A 36 25.97 15.25 -14.61
CA ASP A 36 25.47 14.44 -15.71
C ASP A 36 24.37 13.50 -15.21
N LEU A 37 23.17 13.70 -15.73
CA LEU A 37 22.03 12.84 -15.41
C LEU A 37 22.26 11.43 -15.96
N PRO A 38 21.65 10.38 -15.34
CA PRO A 38 21.79 9.01 -15.81
C PRO A 38 21.51 8.91 -17.31
N LYS A 39 22.39 8.23 -18.05
CA LYS A 39 22.19 8.00 -19.47
C LYS A 39 21.04 7.04 -19.69
N VAL A 40 20.04 7.50 -20.42
CA VAL A 40 18.83 6.71 -20.69
C VAL A 40 19.13 5.43 -21.46
N LEU A 41 20.14 5.46 -22.32
CA LEU A 41 20.57 4.30 -23.13
C LEU A 41 21.15 3.18 -22.28
N ASP A 42 21.44 3.46 -21.04
CA ASP A 42 22.16 2.60 -20.12
C ASP A 42 21.24 1.90 -19.11
N ALA A 43 19.92 2.21 -19.10
CA ALA A 43 18.96 1.31 -18.50
C ALA A 43 18.89 0.04 -19.36
N PRO A 44 19.00 -1.16 -18.77
CA PRO A 44 18.83 -2.37 -19.55
C PRO A 44 17.50 -2.29 -20.32
N PRO A 45 17.48 -2.70 -21.60
CA PRO A 45 16.24 -2.70 -22.35
C PRO A 45 15.22 -3.56 -21.61
N ARG A 46 13.96 -3.12 -21.64
CA ARG A 46 12.86 -3.95 -21.15
C ARG A 46 12.99 -5.33 -21.80
N PRO A 47 12.89 -6.42 -21.02
CA PRO A 47 12.82 -7.75 -21.64
C PRO A 47 11.62 -7.77 -22.59
N THR A 48 11.86 -7.94 -23.86
CA THR A 48 10.82 -8.11 -24.89
C THR A 48 10.47 -9.60 -24.98
N GLY A 49 9.20 -9.91 -25.13
CA GLY A 49 8.72 -11.27 -25.35
C GLY A 49 7.81 -11.77 -24.23
N GLN A 50 7.17 -12.87 -24.56
CA GLN A 50 6.23 -13.54 -23.64
C GLN A 50 7.01 -14.23 -22.53
N LEU A 51 6.63 -13.96 -21.28
CA LEU A 51 7.08 -14.66 -20.09
C LEU A 51 5.95 -15.51 -19.53
N THR A 52 6.28 -16.74 -19.16
CA THR A 52 5.34 -17.61 -18.44
C THR A 52 5.11 -17.09 -17.04
N SER A 53 3.85 -17.09 -16.59
CA SER A 53 3.50 -16.79 -15.20
C SER A 53 4.12 -17.80 -14.25
N TYR A 54 4.33 -17.40 -12.99
CA TYR A 54 4.91 -18.27 -11.95
C TYR A 54 4.12 -19.57 -11.80
N GLN A 55 4.82 -20.71 -11.90
CA GLN A 55 4.27 -22.06 -11.81
C GLN A 55 4.78 -22.86 -10.60
N GLY A 56 5.63 -22.23 -9.77
CA GLY A 56 6.20 -22.88 -8.59
C GLY A 56 5.20 -23.08 -7.46
N PRO A 57 5.63 -23.73 -6.38
CA PRO A 57 4.79 -23.96 -5.21
C PRO A 57 4.49 -22.64 -4.46
N HIS A 58 3.47 -22.66 -3.61
CA HIS A 58 3.22 -21.56 -2.67
C HIS A 58 4.41 -21.38 -1.71
N PRO A 59 4.77 -20.16 -1.32
CA PRO A 59 5.92 -19.91 -0.43
C PRO A 59 5.93 -20.71 0.87
N SER A 60 4.77 -21.02 1.46
CA SER A 60 4.67 -21.87 2.66
C SER A 60 5.21 -23.30 2.47
N ASN A 61 5.17 -23.80 1.23
CA ASN A 61 5.64 -25.13 0.84
C ASN A 61 7.02 -25.10 0.17
N TRP A 62 7.66 -23.94 0.15
CA TRP A 62 8.92 -23.75 -0.56
C TRP A 62 10.10 -23.58 0.41
N ILE A 63 11.13 -24.40 0.23
CA ILE A 63 12.39 -24.23 0.95
C ILE A 63 13.20 -23.13 0.24
N ARG A 64 13.34 -21.99 0.91
CA ARG A 64 14.09 -20.86 0.39
C ARG A 64 15.59 -21.17 0.34
N PRO A 65 16.32 -20.65 -0.67
CA PRO A 65 17.77 -20.82 -0.74
C PRO A 65 18.46 -20.27 0.51
N ALA A 66 19.49 -20.93 0.98
CA ALA A 66 20.35 -20.38 2.03
C ALA A 66 21.08 -19.12 1.52
N ASP A 67 21.14 -18.08 2.35
CA ASP A 67 21.90 -16.87 2.03
C ASP A 67 23.40 -17.14 2.18
N PRO A 68 24.22 -17.05 1.12
CA PRO A 68 25.65 -17.31 1.18
C PRO A 68 26.46 -16.16 1.82
N TYR A 69 25.83 -15.03 2.14
CA TYR A 69 26.52 -13.87 2.67
C TYR A 69 27.12 -14.16 4.07
N PRO A 70 28.40 -13.79 4.31
CA PRO A 70 29.07 -14.07 5.58
C PRO A 70 28.71 -13.04 6.66
N TYR A 71 27.56 -13.20 7.32
CA TYR A 71 27.18 -12.36 8.46
C TYR A 71 28.10 -12.53 9.66
N PRO A 72 28.28 -11.49 10.52
CA PRO A 72 27.70 -10.15 10.42
C PRO A 72 28.44 -9.23 9.44
N ILE A 73 27.68 -8.33 8.79
CA ILE A 73 28.25 -7.21 8.03
C ILE A 73 29.04 -6.32 9.01
N GLN A 74 30.35 -6.14 8.78
CA GLN A 74 31.18 -5.34 9.66
C GLN A 74 31.03 -3.83 9.36
N PRO A 75 31.25 -2.92 10.35
CA PRO A 75 31.35 -1.50 10.07
C PRO A 75 32.36 -1.22 8.94
N GLY A 76 31.94 -0.41 7.96
CA GLY A 76 32.70 -0.14 6.73
C GLY A 76 32.43 -1.10 5.57
N GLN A 77 31.80 -2.24 5.80
CA GLN A 77 31.40 -3.18 4.74
C GLN A 77 30.01 -2.88 4.20
N VAL A 78 29.76 -3.32 2.96
CA VAL A 78 28.44 -3.26 2.29
C VAL A 78 27.73 -4.58 2.49
N GLY A 79 26.42 -4.53 2.75
CA GLY A 79 25.58 -5.71 2.85
C GLY A 79 25.26 -6.36 1.51
N PRO A 80 24.64 -7.55 1.51
CA PRO A 80 24.24 -8.24 0.29
C PRO A 80 23.22 -7.42 -0.49
N PHE A 81 23.35 -7.39 -1.84
CA PHE A 81 22.43 -6.65 -2.70
C PHE A 81 21.96 -7.46 -3.92
N GLN A 82 22.63 -8.56 -4.25
CA GLN A 82 22.14 -9.46 -5.30
C GLN A 82 20.90 -10.20 -4.77
N PRO A 83 19.81 -10.30 -5.57
CA PRO A 83 18.63 -11.04 -5.17
C PRO A 83 18.96 -12.50 -4.91
N LEU A 84 18.34 -13.06 -3.88
CA LEU A 84 18.44 -14.48 -3.55
C LEU A 84 17.30 -15.26 -4.24
N TYR A 85 16.05 -14.77 -4.12
CA TYR A 85 14.87 -15.36 -4.74
C TYR A 85 13.81 -14.33 -5.14
N SER A 86 13.98 -13.08 -4.77
CA SER A 86 12.94 -12.05 -4.93
C SER A 86 12.73 -11.56 -6.37
N GLY A 87 13.45 -12.11 -7.32
CA GLY A 87 13.37 -11.74 -8.73
C GLY A 87 14.44 -10.73 -9.17
N PRO A 88 14.40 -10.27 -10.42
CA PRO A 88 15.43 -9.40 -10.97
C PRO A 88 15.45 -8.03 -10.28
N LEU A 89 16.62 -7.40 -10.22
CA LEU A 89 16.75 -6.02 -9.74
C LEU A 89 16.00 -5.06 -10.66
N SER A 90 15.21 -4.17 -10.05
CA SER A 90 14.51 -3.09 -10.77
C SER A 90 15.47 -1.98 -11.17
N TYR A 91 15.42 -1.54 -12.44
CA TYR A 91 16.15 -0.39 -12.98
C TYR A 91 15.23 0.47 -13.87
N PRO A 92 15.45 1.81 -13.91
CA PRO A 92 16.34 2.62 -13.09
C PRO A 92 15.95 2.57 -11.61
N PHE A 93 16.92 2.79 -10.71
CA PHE A 93 16.71 2.79 -9.27
C PHE A 93 17.26 4.07 -8.65
N ALA A 94 16.40 4.80 -7.93
CA ALA A 94 16.73 6.10 -7.40
C ALA A 94 17.36 6.02 -6.01
N CYS A 95 18.59 6.53 -5.84
CA CYS A 95 19.23 6.64 -4.56
C CYS A 95 18.64 7.78 -3.71
N ASP A 96 18.27 7.48 -2.49
CA ASP A 96 17.71 8.44 -1.52
C ASP A 96 18.60 8.62 -0.27
N GLY A 97 19.71 7.91 -0.15
CA GLY A 97 20.56 7.90 1.04
C GLY A 97 21.16 9.26 1.40
N GLU A 98 21.55 10.08 0.42
CA GLU A 98 22.01 11.46 0.69
C GLU A 98 20.90 12.28 1.38
N ARG A 99 19.65 12.11 0.98
CA ARG A 99 18.49 12.78 1.57
C ARG A 99 18.08 12.18 2.92
N ALA A 100 18.62 11.02 3.27
CA ALA A 100 18.46 10.36 4.56
C ALA A 100 19.66 10.59 5.48
N GLY A 101 20.63 11.41 5.07
CA GLY A 101 21.82 11.74 5.89
C GLY A 101 22.97 10.72 5.80
N PHE A 102 22.97 9.87 4.78
CA PHE A 102 24.06 8.89 4.55
C PHE A 102 25.20 9.44 3.67
N GLY A 103 25.04 10.65 3.13
CA GLY A 103 25.98 11.20 2.16
C GLY A 103 25.81 10.58 0.78
N GLN A 104 26.89 10.54 -0.01
CA GLN A 104 26.89 9.97 -1.34
C GLN A 104 27.04 8.43 -1.31
N PRO A 105 26.38 7.70 -2.23
CA PRO A 105 26.56 6.25 -2.36
C PRO A 105 27.96 5.92 -2.91
N LEU A 106 28.33 4.66 -2.78
CA LEU A 106 29.60 4.16 -3.35
C LEU A 106 29.53 4.17 -4.89
N VAL A 107 30.67 4.47 -5.52
CA VAL A 107 30.85 4.29 -6.95
C VAL A 107 30.81 2.79 -7.28
N ASP A 108 29.92 2.39 -8.18
CA ASP A 108 29.82 1.01 -8.66
C ASP A 108 30.03 0.91 -10.18
N ASN A 109 30.08 2.03 -10.89
CA ASN A 109 30.37 2.04 -12.32
C ASN A 109 30.93 3.39 -12.82
N HIS A 110 31.61 3.36 -13.98
CA HIS A 110 32.10 4.54 -14.71
C HIS A 110 31.40 4.72 -16.08
N LYS A 111 30.27 4.01 -16.27
CA LYS A 111 29.52 4.03 -17.53
C LYS A 111 28.42 5.07 -17.58
N GLY A 112 28.18 5.78 -16.47
CA GLY A 112 27.12 6.80 -16.35
C GLY A 112 25.77 6.22 -15.92
N TYR A 113 25.75 5.01 -15.33
CA TYR A 113 24.53 4.39 -14.81
C TYR A 113 24.22 4.86 -13.40
N GLY A 114 22.97 5.23 -13.14
CA GLY A 114 22.52 5.65 -11.82
C GLY A 114 22.84 7.12 -11.50
N VAL A 115 23.07 7.44 -10.22
CA VAL A 115 23.35 8.80 -9.78
C VAL A 115 24.85 9.12 -9.85
N PRO A 116 25.24 10.36 -10.22
CA PRO A 116 26.65 10.75 -10.20
C PRO A 116 27.15 10.85 -8.75
N VAL A 117 28.38 10.45 -8.53
CA VAL A 117 29.12 10.52 -7.26
C VAL A 117 30.29 11.45 -7.43
N TYR A 118 30.45 12.38 -6.49
CA TYR A 118 31.44 13.47 -6.54
C TYR A 118 32.52 13.30 -5.47
N LYS A 119 33.70 13.83 -5.73
CA LYS A 119 34.74 13.92 -4.70
C LYS A 119 34.32 14.96 -3.64
N GLN A 120 34.47 14.61 -2.35
CA GLN A 120 34.11 15.49 -1.22
C GLN A 120 35.17 16.59 -0.99
N GLU A 121 35.44 17.46 -1.97
CA GLU A 121 36.30 18.62 -1.79
C GLU A 121 35.55 19.91 -2.13
N ALA A 122 35.73 20.94 -1.31
CA ALA A 122 35.13 22.25 -1.52
C ALA A 122 35.71 22.92 -2.77
N GLY A 123 34.88 23.17 -3.80
CA GLY A 123 35.24 23.90 -5.00
C GLY A 123 34.22 23.77 -6.12
N GLN A 124 34.02 24.85 -6.87
CA GLN A 124 33.17 24.90 -8.05
C GLN A 124 33.76 24.03 -9.17
N ASP A 125 32.91 23.41 -10.00
CA ASP A 125 33.26 22.51 -11.11
C ASP A 125 33.69 21.08 -10.73
N GLN A 126 32.82 20.37 -10.02
CA GLN A 126 33.08 18.96 -9.74
C GLN A 126 32.59 18.06 -10.88
N ARG A 127 33.54 17.44 -11.60
CA ARG A 127 33.20 16.29 -12.44
C ARG A 127 32.95 15.09 -11.55
N PRO A 128 31.92 14.24 -11.84
CA PRO A 128 31.69 13.05 -11.08
C PRO A 128 32.90 12.12 -11.16
N ILE A 129 33.28 11.53 -10.04
CA ILE A 129 34.34 10.50 -9.96
C ILE A 129 33.86 9.13 -10.45
N GLY A 130 32.55 8.95 -10.56
CA GLY A 130 31.88 7.75 -11.02
C GLY A 130 30.38 7.86 -10.78
N TYR A 131 29.70 6.72 -10.88
CA TYR A 131 28.24 6.65 -10.76
C TYR A 131 27.85 5.49 -9.84
N SER A 132 26.67 5.59 -9.24
CA SER A 132 26.06 4.55 -8.45
C SER A 132 24.67 4.19 -8.99
N LYS A 133 24.51 2.95 -9.48
CA LYS A 133 23.24 2.40 -9.95
C LYS A 133 22.54 1.56 -8.87
N ASP A 134 23.31 1.01 -7.93
CA ASP A 134 22.83 0.12 -6.88
C ASP A 134 22.66 0.82 -5.53
N CYS A 135 23.04 2.11 -5.42
CA CYS A 135 22.80 2.94 -4.24
C CYS A 135 23.36 2.36 -2.94
N LEU A 136 24.56 1.79 -2.97
CA LEU A 136 25.14 1.08 -1.84
C LEU A 136 25.83 2.05 -0.87
N TYR A 137 25.65 1.81 0.45
CA TYR A 137 26.31 2.53 1.54
C TYR A 137 27.00 1.55 2.48
N PRO A 138 28.21 1.86 2.95
CA PRO A 138 28.89 1.07 3.97
C PRO A 138 28.09 1.08 5.28
N THR A 139 28.14 -0.03 6.00
CA THR A 139 27.57 -0.14 7.34
C THR A 139 28.30 0.79 8.30
N ARG A 140 27.57 1.55 9.10
CA ARG A 140 28.10 2.44 10.13
C ARG A 140 27.37 2.27 11.45
N ILE A 141 28.01 2.70 12.52
CA ILE A 141 27.46 2.72 13.87
C ILE A 141 27.38 4.18 14.32
N ASP A 142 26.20 4.61 14.72
CA ASP A 142 25.96 5.92 15.30
C ASP A 142 25.46 5.76 16.75
N TYR A 143 25.84 6.67 17.64
CA TYR A 143 25.31 6.76 19.00
C TYR A 143 24.49 8.03 19.11
N LEU A 144 23.23 7.88 19.56
CA LEU A 144 22.32 9.00 19.73
C LEU A 144 21.83 9.03 21.18
N TYR A 145 21.64 10.23 21.74
CA TYR A 145 21.06 10.42 23.06
C TYR A 145 19.66 11.04 22.95
N ASN A 146 18.77 10.65 23.84
CA ASN A 146 17.48 11.31 24.01
C ASN A 146 17.68 12.56 24.87
N ARG A 147 17.17 13.72 24.40
CA ARG A 147 17.25 14.98 25.14
C ARG A 147 16.13 15.08 26.17
N VAL A 148 16.48 15.49 27.39
CA VAL A 148 15.53 15.72 28.49
C VAL A 148 14.32 16.55 28.02
N GLY A 149 13.13 16.08 28.35
CA GLY A 149 11.87 16.76 28.06
C GLY A 149 11.42 16.68 26.59
N THR A 150 12.07 15.85 25.77
CA THR A 150 11.68 15.63 24.36
C THR A 150 11.69 14.14 24.01
N ASP A 151 11.01 13.80 22.90
CA ASP A 151 11.08 12.46 22.27
C ASP A 151 12.07 12.44 21.08
N ARG A 152 13.00 13.41 21.04
CA ARG A 152 13.99 13.56 19.97
C ARG A 152 15.34 12.99 20.36
N PHE A 153 16.03 12.45 19.35
CA PHE A 153 17.37 11.93 19.48
C PHE A 153 18.38 12.74 18.68
N TYR A 154 19.55 12.96 19.30
CA TYR A 154 20.64 13.77 18.74
C TYR A 154 21.96 12.99 18.80
N PRO A 155 22.95 13.29 17.93
CA PRO A 155 24.27 12.67 17.99
C PRO A 155 24.90 12.82 19.37
N LEU A 156 25.47 11.74 19.91
CA LEU A 156 26.00 11.69 21.27
C LEU A 156 27.18 12.67 21.50
N ASP A 157 27.97 12.94 20.46
CA ASP A 157 29.05 13.92 20.47
C ASP A 157 28.57 15.37 20.65
N GLN A 158 27.29 15.61 20.45
CA GLN A 158 26.63 16.91 20.68
C GLN A 158 26.00 17.02 22.09
N ALA A 159 26.04 15.95 22.88
CA ALA A 159 25.44 15.93 24.20
C ALA A 159 26.16 16.93 25.15
N ARG A 160 25.34 17.57 25.98
CA ARG A 160 25.76 18.40 27.10
C ARG A 160 25.21 17.76 28.38
N ASP A 161 24.84 18.52 29.38
CA ASP A 161 24.19 18.04 30.61
C ASP A 161 22.68 17.81 30.42
N ASP A 162 22.26 17.41 29.18
CA ASP A 162 20.85 17.31 28.74
C ASP A 162 20.43 15.89 28.31
N ILE A 163 21.21 14.86 28.70
CA ILE A 163 20.88 13.46 28.42
C ILE A 163 19.74 13.01 29.34
N ALA A 164 18.65 12.54 28.74
CA ALA A 164 17.54 11.95 29.48
C ALA A 164 17.94 10.64 30.17
N ARG A 165 17.30 10.35 31.29
CA ARG A 165 17.47 9.07 31.98
C ARG A 165 16.20 8.26 31.96
N LEU A 166 16.35 6.95 31.92
CA LEU A 166 15.24 6.00 32.03
C LEU A 166 15.50 5.00 33.17
N THR A 167 14.43 4.44 33.74
CA THR A 167 14.53 3.38 34.73
C THR A 167 14.26 2.05 34.04
N LEU A 168 15.25 1.15 34.04
CA LEU A 168 15.15 -0.19 33.49
C LEU A 168 15.58 -1.21 34.55
N ASN A 169 14.70 -2.18 34.87
CA ASN A 169 14.97 -3.21 35.90
C ASN A 169 15.42 -2.60 37.25
N GLY A 170 14.85 -1.45 37.64
CA GLY A 170 15.17 -0.74 38.87
C GLY A 170 16.47 0.11 38.84
N ALA A 171 17.24 0.07 37.78
CA ALA A 171 18.42 0.88 37.59
C ALA A 171 18.13 2.13 36.75
N SER A 172 18.66 3.30 37.18
CA SER A 172 18.60 4.53 36.38
C SER A 172 19.78 4.57 35.42
N ILE A 173 19.52 4.58 34.11
CA ILE A 173 20.52 4.60 33.07
C ILE A 173 20.33 5.83 32.15
N GLU A 174 21.39 6.27 31.48
CA GLU A 174 21.28 7.27 30.41
C GLU A 174 20.55 6.73 29.21
N PHE A 175 19.64 7.52 28.65
CA PHE A 175 18.89 7.12 27.48
C PHE A 175 19.69 7.38 26.21
N ILE A 176 20.63 6.50 25.96
CA ILE A 176 21.48 6.49 24.77
C ILE A 176 21.16 5.24 23.96
N VAL A 177 21.08 5.39 22.64
CA VAL A 177 20.87 4.28 21.71
C VAL A 177 22.07 4.11 20.79
N ARG A 178 22.34 2.85 20.46
CA ARG A 178 23.21 2.43 19.38
C ARG A 178 22.35 2.25 18.14
N VAL A 179 22.74 2.84 17.02
CA VAL A 179 22.08 2.66 15.73
C VAL A 179 23.10 2.14 14.71
N GLU A 180 22.90 0.91 14.27
CA GLU A 180 23.60 0.38 13.11
C GLU A 180 22.78 0.69 11.86
N SER A 181 23.43 1.15 10.80
CA SER A 181 22.77 1.44 9.54
C SER A 181 23.69 1.19 8.34
N GLY A 182 23.11 0.86 7.20
CA GLY A 182 23.80 0.56 5.95
C GLY A 182 22.80 0.15 4.87
N THR A 183 23.23 -0.63 3.88
CA THR A 183 22.35 -1.14 2.83
C THR A 183 22.33 -2.67 2.77
N ILE A 184 21.11 -3.21 2.66
CA ILE A 184 20.82 -4.61 2.33
C ILE A 184 19.80 -4.60 1.19
N ASN A 185 19.99 -5.43 0.16
CA ASN A 185 19.14 -5.46 -1.04
C ASN A 185 18.99 -4.09 -1.71
N ARG A 186 20.00 -3.21 -1.63
CA ARG A 186 20.01 -1.81 -2.07
C ARG A 186 19.17 -0.86 -1.19
N PHE A 187 18.46 -1.36 -0.19
CA PHE A 187 17.63 -0.57 0.72
C PHE A 187 18.39 -0.22 2.00
N ILE A 188 18.08 0.94 2.57
CA ILE A 188 18.63 1.36 3.85
C ILE A 188 18.00 0.51 4.96
N TYR A 189 18.84 -0.10 5.81
CA TYR A 189 18.37 -0.75 7.03
C TYR A 189 18.88 -0.01 8.28
N THR A 190 18.17 -0.18 9.38
CA THR A 190 18.61 0.26 10.72
C THR A 190 18.33 -0.83 11.75
N LEU A 191 19.27 -0.98 12.68
CA LEU A 191 19.14 -1.76 13.91
C LEU A 191 19.39 -0.83 15.08
N THR A 192 18.42 -0.68 15.97
CA THR A 192 18.47 0.26 17.09
C THR A 192 18.31 -0.47 18.41
N THR A 193 19.25 -0.28 19.34
CA THR A 193 19.24 -0.88 20.67
C THR A 193 19.64 0.14 21.74
N LEU A 194 19.30 -0.08 22.99
CA LEU A 194 19.90 0.68 24.09
C LEU A 194 21.40 0.40 24.12
N LYS A 195 22.19 1.47 24.33
CA LYS A 195 23.64 1.37 24.46
C LYS A 195 24.00 0.88 25.86
N GLY A 196 24.66 -0.28 25.96
CA GLY A 196 25.27 -0.74 27.19
C GLY A 196 26.53 0.05 27.53
N PRO A 197 27.02 0.00 28.79
CA PRO A 197 28.20 0.73 29.23
C PRO A 197 29.49 0.31 28.52
N ASP A 198 29.65 -0.97 28.17
CA ASP A 198 30.83 -1.52 27.50
C ASP A 198 30.70 -1.57 25.98
N ASP A 199 29.65 -0.92 25.40
CA ASP A 199 29.38 -0.91 23.98
C ASP A 199 30.44 -0.17 23.17
N THR A 200 30.90 -0.81 22.10
CA THR A 200 31.85 -0.23 21.14
C THR A 200 31.30 -0.43 19.72
N PRO A 201 31.73 0.32 18.69
CA PRO A 201 31.30 0.10 17.31
C PRO A 201 31.48 -1.35 16.83
N GLN A 202 32.49 -2.08 17.29
CA GLN A 202 32.79 -3.44 16.90
C GLN A 202 32.03 -4.48 17.73
N SER A 203 31.74 -4.18 19.01
CA SER A 203 31.13 -5.12 19.96
C SER A 203 29.98 -4.47 20.69
N PRO A 204 28.70 -4.78 20.31
CA PRO A 204 27.54 -4.28 21.03
C PRO A 204 27.45 -4.88 22.43
N ASP A 205 27.04 -4.08 23.42
CA ASP A 205 26.72 -4.53 24.76
C ASP A 205 25.21 -4.58 24.96
N MET A 206 24.63 -5.79 24.98
CA MET A 206 23.20 -6.06 24.99
C MET A 206 22.58 -6.22 26.38
N ARG A 207 23.27 -5.80 27.47
CA ARG A 207 22.76 -5.99 28.86
C ARG A 207 21.44 -5.29 29.14
N TYR A 208 21.04 -4.29 28.35
CA TYR A 208 19.78 -3.57 28.49
C TYR A 208 18.69 -4.08 27.54
N TRP A 209 18.98 -5.09 26.72
CA TRP A 209 18.01 -5.71 25.83
C TRP A 209 17.11 -6.70 26.58
N ASN A 210 15.80 -6.61 26.40
CA ASN A 210 14.82 -7.51 27.03
C ASN A 210 14.71 -8.89 26.36
N GLY A 211 15.43 -9.11 25.28
CA GLY A 211 15.43 -10.35 24.51
C GLY A 211 14.47 -10.40 23.32
N ASP A 212 13.62 -9.40 23.14
CA ASP A 212 12.65 -9.35 22.03
C ASP A 212 13.05 -8.31 20.98
N LEU A 213 12.73 -8.62 19.71
CA LEU A 213 12.98 -7.77 18.56
C LEU A 213 11.66 -7.28 17.97
N ILE A 214 11.53 -5.97 17.79
CA ILE A 214 10.46 -5.39 16.99
C ILE A 214 10.96 -5.19 15.56
N TYR A 215 10.26 -5.76 14.59
CA TYR A 215 10.49 -5.46 13.18
C TYR A 215 9.45 -4.43 12.71
N GLN A 216 9.94 -3.22 12.41
CA GLN A 216 9.09 -2.12 11.98
C GLN A 216 8.89 -2.13 10.47
N PHE A 217 7.66 -2.35 10.03
CA PHE A 217 7.19 -2.17 8.67
C PHE A 217 6.58 -0.78 8.47
N LYS A 218 6.49 -0.32 7.22
CA LYS A 218 5.84 0.97 6.88
C LYS A 218 4.96 0.85 5.65
N GLY A 219 3.82 1.54 5.69
CA GLY A 219 2.86 1.62 4.60
C GLY A 219 3.22 2.61 3.49
N GLY A 220 2.23 2.89 2.67
CA GLY A 220 2.28 3.71 1.47
C GLY A 220 2.12 2.89 0.20
N VAL A 221 2.09 3.54 -0.96
CA VAL A 221 2.00 2.88 -2.28
C VAL A 221 3.19 3.27 -3.14
N GLY A 222 3.92 2.27 -3.63
CA GLY A 222 5.09 2.43 -4.50
C GLY A 222 5.26 1.28 -5.47
N ILE A 223 6.12 1.45 -6.45
CA ILE A 223 6.30 0.54 -7.58
C ILE A 223 7.76 0.15 -7.83
N GLY A 224 8.63 0.23 -6.83
CA GLY A 224 9.95 -0.40 -6.85
C GLY A 224 11.09 0.36 -7.53
N PHE A 225 10.96 1.64 -7.81
CA PHE A 225 11.99 2.40 -8.52
C PHE A 225 12.95 3.21 -7.62
N ARG A 226 12.80 3.15 -6.30
CA ARG A 226 13.59 3.97 -5.37
C ARG A 226 13.98 3.24 -4.09
N GLN A 227 15.12 3.68 -3.55
CA GLN A 227 15.67 3.21 -2.28
C GLN A 227 14.80 3.57 -1.07
N GLY A 228 14.11 4.74 -1.13
CA GLY A 228 13.38 5.28 0.00
C GLY A 228 14.28 5.94 1.03
N ARG A 229 13.65 6.53 2.08
CA ARG A 229 14.35 7.32 3.10
C ARG A 229 14.07 6.77 4.49
N MET A 230 15.13 6.70 5.27
CA MET A 230 15.09 6.42 6.70
C MET A 230 16.32 7.06 7.33
N GLY A 231 16.10 8.09 8.14
CA GLY A 231 17.16 8.76 8.90
C GLY A 231 17.63 7.90 10.08
N VAL A 232 18.82 8.20 10.59
CA VAL A 232 19.44 7.43 11.68
C VAL A 232 18.59 7.46 12.96
N ALA A 233 17.94 8.60 13.26
CA ALA A 233 17.12 8.78 14.46
C ALA A 233 15.67 8.25 14.30
N ASP A 234 15.20 8.02 13.05
CA ASP A 234 13.78 7.78 12.75
C ASP A 234 13.16 6.63 13.57
N MET A 235 13.90 5.54 13.74
CA MET A 235 13.37 4.37 14.47
C MET A 235 13.45 4.58 15.98
N ALA A 236 14.47 5.26 16.49
CA ALA A 236 14.56 5.62 17.91
C ALA A 236 13.39 6.53 18.34
N GLU A 237 13.10 7.56 17.54
CA GLU A 237 11.99 8.48 17.80
C GLU A 237 10.61 7.79 17.66
N ARG A 238 10.44 6.97 16.63
CA ARG A 238 9.18 6.27 16.38
C ARG A 238 8.85 5.22 17.44
N ARG A 239 9.85 4.57 18.00
CA ARG A 239 9.71 3.45 18.95
C ARG A 239 10.32 3.74 20.32
N ILE A 240 10.28 5.00 20.69
CA ILE A 240 10.87 5.47 21.97
C ILE A 240 10.28 4.71 23.17
N GLU A 241 8.97 4.45 23.21
CA GLU A 241 8.32 3.72 24.32
C GLU A 241 8.79 2.28 24.40
N GLN A 242 8.96 1.63 23.25
CA GLN A 242 9.45 0.25 23.20
C GLN A 242 10.94 0.18 23.57
N LEU A 243 11.75 1.17 23.15
CA LEU A 243 13.15 1.29 23.59
C LEU A 243 13.25 1.50 25.11
N ARG A 244 12.36 2.30 25.71
CA ARG A 244 12.28 2.48 27.19
C ARG A 244 12.03 1.15 27.92
N ARG A 245 11.44 0.16 27.26
CA ARG A 245 11.18 -1.21 27.77
C ARG A 245 12.27 -2.21 27.39
N GLY A 246 13.33 -1.75 26.74
CA GLY A 246 14.47 -2.58 26.36
C GLY A 246 14.31 -3.39 25.08
N TYR A 247 13.28 -3.18 24.26
CA TYR A 247 13.19 -3.83 22.96
C TYR A 247 14.33 -3.37 22.04
N ALA A 248 14.79 -4.29 21.18
CA ALA A 248 15.55 -3.94 20.00
C ALA A 248 14.62 -3.64 18.84
N ILE A 249 15.00 -2.73 17.94
CA ILE A 249 14.18 -2.32 16.78
C ILE A 249 14.97 -2.55 15.49
N ALA A 250 14.37 -3.27 14.55
CA ALA A 250 14.88 -3.44 13.19
C ALA A 250 13.92 -2.81 12.17
N SER A 251 14.43 -2.24 11.11
CA SER A 251 13.63 -1.73 9.98
C SER A 251 14.47 -1.67 8.71
N SER A 252 13.79 -1.67 7.57
CA SER A 252 14.41 -1.40 6.27
C SER A 252 13.47 -0.63 5.35
N THR A 253 14.02 0.24 4.51
CA THR A 253 13.23 0.90 3.45
C THR A 253 12.74 -0.06 2.39
N GLY A 254 13.32 -1.28 2.29
CA GLY A 254 12.80 -2.40 1.51
C GLY A 254 11.52 -3.02 2.09
N ASN A 255 11.19 -2.67 3.34
CA ASN A 255 9.92 -3.02 3.99
C ASN A 255 8.96 -1.83 4.10
N HIS A 256 9.14 -0.82 3.25
CA HIS A 256 8.20 0.27 3.06
C HIS A 256 7.44 0.09 1.74
N THR A 257 6.15 -0.20 1.79
CA THR A 257 5.33 -0.35 0.57
C THR A 257 5.18 0.95 -0.22
N SER A 258 5.56 2.09 0.34
CA SER A 258 5.77 3.34 -0.41
C SER A 258 6.89 3.25 -1.46
N ASN A 259 7.72 2.23 -1.43
CA ASN A 259 8.79 2.00 -2.38
C ASN A 259 8.44 0.87 -3.38
N HIS A 260 7.90 -0.25 -2.91
CA HIS A 260 7.45 -1.37 -3.73
C HIS A 260 6.47 -2.26 -2.96
N TYR A 261 5.71 -3.09 -3.70
CA TYR A 261 4.82 -4.11 -3.15
C TYR A 261 5.27 -5.56 -3.45
N ASN A 262 6.50 -5.74 -3.91
CA ASN A 262 7.06 -7.07 -4.11
C ASN A 262 7.27 -7.76 -2.76
N ILE A 263 6.34 -8.66 -2.38
CA ILE A 263 6.37 -9.32 -1.07
C ILE A 263 7.59 -10.24 -0.92
N TRP A 264 8.07 -10.85 -1.99
CA TRP A 264 9.27 -11.68 -1.94
C TRP A 264 10.52 -10.85 -1.65
N LEU A 265 10.62 -9.65 -2.25
CA LEU A 265 11.70 -8.71 -1.94
C LEU A 265 11.61 -8.17 -0.51
N SER A 266 10.39 -7.89 -0.03
CA SER A 266 10.15 -7.48 1.37
C SER A 266 10.57 -8.57 2.35
N GLU A 267 10.19 -9.82 2.08
CA GLU A 267 10.54 -10.98 2.90
C GLU A 267 12.05 -11.22 2.90
N GLU A 268 12.67 -11.30 1.72
CA GLU A 268 14.13 -11.49 1.58
C GLU A 268 14.91 -10.39 2.31
N THR A 269 14.48 -9.12 2.16
CA THR A 269 15.13 -7.99 2.83
C THR A 269 15.01 -8.11 4.34
N ALA A 270 13.81 -8.43 4.84
CA ALA A 270 13.58 -8.56 6.28
C ALA A 270 14.33 -9.75 6.89
N LEU A 271 14.42 -10.87 6.18
CA LEU A 271 15.23 -12.03 6.59
C LEU A 271 16.71 -11.66 6.69
N ARG A 272 17.26 -10.99 5.70
CA ARG A 272 18.67 -10.54 5.68
C ARG A 272 18.96 -9.54 6.81
N VAL A 273 18.06 -8.61 7.07
CA VAL A 273 18.17 -7.68 8.22
C VAL A 273 18.12 -8.44 9.54
N LYS A 274 17.22 -9.43 9.68
CA LYS A 274 17.16 -10.30 10.87
C LYS A 274 18.42 -11.16 11.02
N HIS A 275 18.98 -11.69 9.94
CA HIS A 275 20.26 -12.41 9.95
C HIS A 275 21.40 -11.52 10.44
N GLN A 276 21.49 -10.27 9.97
CA GLN A 276 22.45 -9.29 10.46
C GLN A 276 22.29 -9.04 11.96
N PHE A 277 21.01 -8.86 12.40
CA PHE A 277 20.73 -8.69 13.82
C PHE A 277 21.21 -9.90 14.64
N ILE A 278 20.81 -11.11 14.25
CA ILE A 278 21.18 -12.34 14.98
C ILE A 278 22.70 -12.51 15.06
N ALA A 279 23.41 -12.31 13.96
CA ALA A 279 24.84 -12.51 13.89
C ALA A 279 25.65 -11.48 14.70
N ARG A 280 25.09 -10.26 14.89
CA ARG A 280 25.78 -9.17 15.60
C ARG A 280 25.32 -9.00 17.05
N TYR A 281 24.03 -9.16 17.31
CA TYR A 281 23.40 -8.81 18.59
C TYR A 281 22.88 -10.01 19.37
N GLY A 282 22.75 -11.16 18.73
CA GLY A 282 22.21 -12.39 19.30
C GLY A 282 20.79 -12.73 18.83
N LYS A 283 20.39 -13.98 19.04
CA LYS A 283 19.08 -14.50 18.63
C LYS A 283 17.98 -13.91 19.51
N PRO A 284 16.97 -13.23 18.94
CA PRO A 284 15.81 -12.76 19.70
C PRO A 284 15.00 -13.95 20.19
N ARG A 285 14.39 -13.79 21.37
CA ARG A 285 13.41 -14.73 21.90
C ARG A 285 12.17 -14.72 21.01
N TYR A 286 11.65 -13.53 20.70
CA TYR A 286 10.55 -13.31 19.76
C TYR A 286 10.86 -12.13 18.83
N THR A 287 10.35 -12.22 17.61
CA THR A 287 10.33 -11.13 16.63
C THR A 287 8.89 -10.70 16.38
N LEU A 288 8.56 -9.48 16.80
CA LEU A 288 7.21 -8.93 16.74
C LEU A 288 7.12 -7.91 15.61
N GLY A 289 6.22 -8.12 14.66
CA GLY A 289 5.95 -7.18 13.59
C GLY A 289 5.13 -6.00 14.10
N ILE A 290 5.46 -4.77 13.66
CA ILE A 290 4.59 -3.60 13.81
C ILE A 290 4.59 -2.82 12.50
N GLY A 291 3.42 -2.40 12.03
CA GLY A 291 3.33 -1.55 10.85
C GLY A 291 1.91 -1.23 10.46
N GLY A 292 1.73 -0.11 9.77
CA GLY A 292 0.41 0.35 9.35
C GLY A 292 0.20 0.25 7.84
N SER A 293 -1.07 0.11 7.41
CA SER A 293 -1.44 0.08 5.99
C SER A 293 -0.68 -1.01 5.23
N GLY A 294 0.04 -0.71 4.18
CA GLY A 294 0.91 -1.68 3.51
C GLY A 294 1.94 -2.36 4.42
N GLY A 295 2.35 -1.73 5.54
CA GLY A 295 3.18 -2.37 6.55
C GLY A 295 2.44 -3.43 7.38
N ALA A 296 1.13 -3.35 7.47
CA ALA A 296 0.29 -4.38 8.05
C ALA A 296 0.03 -5.52 7.04
N ILE A 297 -0.18 -5.19 5.76
CA ILE A 297 -0.26 -6.17 4.67
C ILE A 297 0.95 -7.11 4.69
N GLN A 298 2.16 -6.57 4.83
CA GLN A 298 3.38 -7.37 4.88
C GLN A 298 3.36 -8.37 6.03
N GLN A 299 2.82 -8.01 7.20
CA GLN A 299 2.74 -8.93 8.35
C GLN A 299 1.80 -10.10 8.08
N TYR A 300 0.64 -9.86 7.46
CA TYR A 300 -0.29 -10.92 7.06
C TYR A 300 0.32 -11.85 6.01
N LEU A 301 0.92 -11.29 4.96
CA LEU A 301 1.51 -12.08 3.88
C LEU A 301 2.75 -12.85 4.32
N ILE A 302 3.65 -12.24 5.11
CA ILE A 302 4.83 -12.93 5.66
C ILE A 302 4.40 -14.04 6.63
N GLY A 303 3.42 -13.77 7.47
CA GLY A 303 2.87 -14.78 8.40
C GLY A 303 2.23 -15.96 7.68
N GLN A 304 1.55 -15.72 6.56
CA GLN A 304 0.99 -16.77 5.70
C GLN A 304 2.08 -17.53 4.93
N ASN A 305 3.07 -16.84 4.43
CA ASN A 305 4.08 -17.41 3.53
C ASN A 305 5.12 -18.27 4.29
N GLY A 306 5.05 -18.33 5.62
CA GLY A 306 5.87 -19.24 6.43
C GLY A 306 7.36 -18.92 6.42
N SER A 307 7.72 -17.63 6.39
CA SER A 307 9.12 -17.20 6.34
C SER A 307 9.90 -17.38 7.65
N GLN A 308 9.22 -17.69 8.74
CA GLN A 308 9.76 -17.72 10.13
C GLN A 308 10.43 -16.40 10.54
N LEU A 309 10.06 -15.32 9.86
CA LEU A 309 10.56 -13.98 10.13
C LEU A 309 9.92 -13.38 11.38
N LEU A 310 8.60 -13.57 11.51
CA LEU A 310 7.77 -13.04 12.57
C LEU A 310 7.20 -14.17 13.43
N ASP A 311 7.15 -13.94 14.73
CA ASP A 311 6.46 -14.81 15.68
C ASP A 311 5.03 -14.29 15.99
N ALA A 312 4.81 -12.98 15.89
CA ALA A 312 3.49 -12.33 16.01
C ALA A 312 3.49 -10.94 15.36
N GLY A 313 2.31 -10.32 15.23
CA GLY A 313 2.19 -9.00 14.62
C GLY A 313 1.13 -8.08 15.23
N VAL A 314 1.45 -6.78 15.30
CA VAL A 314 0.49 -5.70 15.53
C VAL A 314 0.28 -4.99 14.20
N ALA A 315 -0.79 -5.38 13.50
CA ALA A 315 -1.12 -4.89 12.17
C ALA A 315 -2.05 -3.67 12.29
N LEU A 316 -1.48 -2.48 12.03
CA LEU A 316 -2.24 -1.23 12.15
C LEU A 316 -2.93 -0.94 10.82
N TYR A 317 -4.27 -0.79 10.82
CA TYR A 317 -5.03 -0.44 9.62
C TYR A 317 -4.78 -1.40 8.44
N ALA A 318 -4.80 -2.70 8.70
CA ALA A 318 -4.48 -3.71 7.71
C ALA A 318 -5.52 -3.80 6.59
N TYR A 319 -5.04 -4.22 5.42
CA TYR A 319 -5.82 -4.84 4.36
C TYR A 319 -5.37 -6.29 4.22
N PRO A 320 -6.16 -7.18 3.62
CA PRO A 320 -5.71 -8.56 3.38
C PRO A 320 -4.43 -8.60 2.53
N ASP A 321 -4.45 -7.94 1.38
CA ASP A 321 -3.33 -7.80 0.44
C ASP A 321 -3.57 -6.64 -0.53
N MET A 322 -2.54 -6.27 -1.30
CA MET A 322 -2.62 -5.16 -2.24
C MET A 322 -3.45 -5.50 -3.48
N LEU A 323 -3.37 -6.75 -3.97
CA LEU A 323 -4.03 -7.13 -5.22
C LEU A 323 -5.55 -7.08 -5.11
N THR A 324 -6.10 -7.64 -4.03
CA THR A 324 -7.55 -7.61 -3.82
C THR A 324 -8.04 -6.20 -3.51
N GLN A 325 -7.21 -5.38 -2.85
CA GLN A 325 -7.52 -3.97 -2.64
C GLN A 325 -7.61 -3.20 -3.97
N THR A 326 -6.78 -3.51 -4.97
CA THR A 326 -6.85 -2.83 -6.27
C THR A 326 -8.16 -3.06 -6.99
N ILE A 327 -8.89 -4.14 -6.70
CA ILE A 327 -10.16 -4.47 -7.35
C ILE A 327 -11.16 -3.32 -7.20
N TYR A 328 -11.47 -2.96 -5.96
CA TYR A 328 -12.45 -1.89 -5.73
C TYR A 328 -11.88 -0.48 -5.86
N VAL A 329 -10.56 -0.29 -5.73
CA VAL A 329 -9.90 0.98 -6.07
C VAL A 329 -10.12 1.33 -7.54
N PHE A 330 -9.91 0.38 -8.44
CA PHE A 330 -10.08 0.59 -9.87
C PHE A 330 -11.56 0.74 -10.25
N ASP A 331 -12.44 0.00 -9.60
CA ASP A 331 -13.88 0.19 -9.74
C ASP A 331 -14.32 1.59 -9.32
N CYS A 332 -13.82 2.08 -8.18
CA CYS A 332 -14.19 3.37 -7.63
C CYS A 332 -13.88 4.53 -8.58
N GLU A 333 -12.74 4.54 -9.24
CA GLU A 333 -12.39 5.63 -10.15
C GLU A 333 -13.29 5.63 -11.42
N LEU A 334 -13.70 4.45 -11.89
CA LEU A 334 -14.69 4.31 -12.96
C LEU A 334 -16.06 4.83 -12.51
N LEU A 335 -16.49 4.48 -11.29
CA LEU A 335 -17.76 4.92 -10.70
C LEU A 335 -17.76 6.42 -10.45
N GLU A 336 -16.67 7.00 -9.90
CA GLU A 336 -16.53 8.43 -9.69
C GLU A 336 -16.64 9.22 -11.01
N TYR A 337 -16.01 8.74 -12.08
CA TYR A 337 -16.16 9.36 -13.39
C TYR A 337 -17.60 9.30 -13.90
N TYR A 338 -18.28 8.18 -13.70
CA TYR A 338 -19.70 8.06 -14.05
C TYR A 338 -20.54 9.09 -13.29
N PHE A 339 -20.42 9.16 -11.98
CA PHE A 339 -21.22 10.07 -11.15
C PHE A 339 -20.91 11.54 -11.45
N ASP A 340 -19.65 11.89 -11.61
CA ASP A 340 -19.23 13.27 -11.75
C ASP A 340 -19.40 13.82 -13.17
N GLN A 341 -19.32 12.97 -14.20
CA GLN A 341 -19.28 13.39 -15.59
C GLN A 341 -20.44 12.84 -16.42
N LEU A 342 -20.70 11.54 -16.39
CA LEU A 342 -21.66 10.91 -17.29
C LEU A 342 -23.11 11.04 -16.77
N ALA A 343 -23.29 10.96 -15.47
CA ALA A 343 -24.58 11.12 -14.77
C ALA A 343 -24.61 12.36 -13.87
N ARG A 344 -23.89 13.40 -14.27
CA ARG A 344 -23.72 14.63 -13.50
C ARG A 344 -25.04 15.24 -13.05
N GLY A 345 -25.14 15.54 -11.73
CA GLY A 345 -26.32 16.13 -11.12
C GLY A 345 -27.49 15.17 -10.89
N TYR A 346 -27.34 13.91 -11.28
CA TYR A 346 -28.35 12.87 -11.04
C TYR A 346 -28.17 12.20 -9.66
N TRP A 347 -26.92 12.09 -9.19
CA TRP A 347 -26.58 11.46 -7.92
C TRP A 347 -26.00 12.46 -6.92
N ASN A 348 -26.53 12.46 -5.70
CA ASN A 348 -25.88 13.10 -4.57
C ASN A 348 -24.96 12.12 -3.80
N TRP A 349 -24.16 12.61 -2.87
CA TRP A 349 -23.24 11.77 -2.11
C TRP A 349 -23.93 10.69 -1.29
N PRO A 350 -25.03 10.96 -0.56
CA PRO A 350 -25.79 9.92 0.14
C PRO A 350 -26.30 8.79 -0.77
N GLU A 351 -26.66 9.08 -2.01
CA GLU A 351 -27.14 8.08 -2.97
C GLU A 351 -26.02 7.23 -3.54
N ARG A 352 -24.81 7.79 -3.71
CA ARG A 352 -23.64 7.05 -4.22
C ARG A 352 -23.31 5.82 -3.36
N ARG A 353 -23.56 5.89 -2.03
CA ARG A 353 -23.35 4.76 -1.11
C ARG A 353 -24.06 3.47 -1.54
N GLN A 354 -25.18 3.60 -2.25
CA GLN A 354 -25.95 2.45 -2.75
C GLN A 354 -25.18 1.65 -3.79
N ILE A 355 -24.22 2.28 -4.45
CA ILE A 355 -23.41 1.68 -5.51
C ILE A 355 -21.99 1.38 -5.00
N GLU A 356 -21.41 2.28 -4.22
CA GLU A 356 -20.04 2.19 -3.74
C GLU A 356 -19.90 1.43 -2.41
N GLY A 357 -21.02 1.27 -1.68
CA GLY A 357 -21.03 0.56 -0.40
C GLY A 357 -20.47 1.36 0.78
N LEU A 358 -20.06 2.61 0.58
CA LEU A 358 -19.47 3.47 1.62
C LEU A 358 -20.59 4.10 2.45
N ASN A 359 -21.05 3.42 3.50
CA ASN A 359 -22.18 3.87 4.32
C ASN A 359 -22.00 5.27 4.91
N ALA A 360 -20.80 5.71 5.21
CA ALA A 360 -20.54 7.04 5.73
C ALA A 360 -20.89 8.16 4.75
N LEU A 361 -20.96 7.89 3.43
CA LEU A 361 -21.44 8.85 2.46
C LEU A 361 -22.89 9.28 2.72
N ALA A 362 -23.69 8.46 3.41
CA ALA A 362 -25.06 8.81 3.78
C ALA A 362 -25.17 10.01 4.73
N GLY A 363 -24.13 10.29 5.51
CA GLY A 363 -24.08 11.42 6.42
C GLY A 363 -23.47 12.69 5.84
N ILE A 364 -23.09 12.68 4.56
CA ILE A 364 -22.46 13.84 3.92
C ILE A 364 -23.53 14.76 3.37
N GLU A 365 -23.56 15.96 3.89
CA GLU A 365 -24.30 17.05 3.27
C GLU A 365 -23.55 17.57 2.04
N ASP A 366 -24.25 18.29 1.15
CA ASP A 366 -23.72 18.86 -0.09
C ASP A 366 -22.68 19.97 0.17
N GLU A 367 -21.59 19.65 0.86
CA GLU A 367 -20.50 20.59 1.08
C GLU A 367 -19.66 20.77 -0.20
N ARG A 368 -19.63 22.02 -0.68
CA ARG A 368 -18.79 22.43 -1.79
C ARG A 368 -17.46 22.94 -1.27
N THR A 369 -16.35 22.28 -1.63
CA THR A 369 -15.03 22.84 -1.35
C THR A 369 -14.57 23.70 -2.52
N TRP A 370 -14.30 24.98 -2.26
CA TRP A 370 -13.92 25.97 -3.27
C TRP A 370 -12.67 25.59 -4.09
N VAL A 371 -11.75 24.81 -3.50
CA VAL A 371 -10.52 24.34 -4.18
C VAL A 371 -10.89 23.42 -5.34
N TYR A 372 -11.88 22.54 -5.14
CA TYR A 372 -12.34 21.63 -6.18
C TYR A 372 -13.22 22.33 -7.21
N GLU A 373 -14.05 23.25 -6.77
CA GLU A 373 -14.84 24.07 -7.68
C GLU A 373 -13.92 24.80 -8.67
N LEU A 374 -12.78 25.29 -8.18
CA LEU A 374 -11.80 25.98 -9.02
C LEU A 374 -11.06 25.04 -9.98
N ALA A 375 -10.58 23.87 -9.49
CA ALA A 375 -9.92 22.87 -10.31
C ALA A 375 -10.84 22.34 -11.42
N MET A 376 -12.15 22.28 -11.16
CA MET A 376 -13.13 21.75 -12.07
C MET A 376 -13.74 22.81 -13.00
N LEU A 377 -13.64 24.08 -12.64
CA LEU A 377 -13.99 25.19 -13.54
C LEU A 377 -13.12 25.16 -14.80
N VAL A 378 -11.84 24.79 -14.65
CA VAL A 378 -10.90 24.60 -15.76
C VAL A 378 -11.34 23.45 -16.69
N HIS A 379 -12.06 22.45 -16.17
CA HIS A 379 -12.57 21.29 -16.94
C HIS A 379 -14.06 21.43 -17.31
N GLY A 380 -14.68 22.57 -17.06
CA GLY A 380 -16.09 22.80 -17.38
C GLY A 380 -17.05 21.95 -16.52
N SER A 381 -16.60 21.40 -15.41
CA SER A 381 -17.42 20.63 -14.49
C SER A 381 -17.20 21.08 -13.05
N LEU A 382 -18.25 21.07 -12.26
CA LEU A 382 -18.25 21.48 -10.86
C LEU A 382 -18.63 20.26 -10.02
N PRO A 383 -17.71 19.33 -9.69
CA PRO A 383 -18.04 18.24 -8.80
C PRO A 383 -18.12 18.72 -7.37
N ARG A 384 -18.95 18.04 -6.62
CA ARG A 384 -19.01 18.15 -5.18
C ARG A 384 -18.14 17.05 -4.58
N PHE A 385 -17.24 17.41 -3.69
CA PHE A 385 -16.38 16.45 -3.02
C PHE A 385 -16.52 16.56 -1.52
N PRO A 386 -16.84 15.48 -0.80
CA PRO A 386 -16.62 15.43 0.63
C PRO A 386 -15.12 15.48 0.93
N LEU A 387 -14.78 15.98 2.11
CA LEU A 387 -13.43 15.82 2.62
C LEU A 387 -13.24 14.36 3.03
N GLY A 388 -12.16 13.73 2.57
CA GLY A 388 -11.86 12.35 2.89
C GLY A 388 -10.80 11.75 1.99
N THR A 389 -10.40 10.54 2.29
CA THR A 389 -9.35 9.78 1.62
C THR A 389 -9.73 8.32 1.38
N SER A 390 -11.03 8.01 1.30
CA SER A 390 -11.51 6.67 0.99
C SER A 390 -11.24 6.28 -0.47
N GLU A 391 -11.46 5.03 -0.81
CA GLU A 391 -11.21 4.48 -2.15
C GLU A 391 -11.95 5.23 -3.24
N CYS A 392 -13.20 5.58 -2.99
CA CYS A 392 -14.06 6.29 -3.94
C CYS A 392 -14.10 7.81 -3.71
N VAL A 393 -13.26 8.35 -2.83
CA VAL A 393 -13.17 9.78 -2.54
C VAL A 393 -11.71 10.17 -2.52
N HIS A 394 -11.37 11.35 -2.83
CA HIS A 394 -10.05 11.99 -2.79
C HIS A 394 -8.77 11.16 -2.71
N GLY A 395 -8.66 10.22 -1.79
CA GLY A 395 -7.39 9.58 -1.45
C GLY A 395 -6.83 8.71 -2.55
N TRP A 396 -7.69 8.13 -3.35
CA TRP A 396 -7.30 7.21 -4.40
C TRP A 396 -7.22 7.84 -5.78
N ARG A 397 -7.63 9.08 -5.93
CA ARG A 397 -7.50 9.78 -7.20
C ARG A 397 -6.06 9.93 -7.62
N GLY A 398 -5.74 9.40 -8.78
CA GLY A 398 -4.37 9.31 -9.29
C GLY A 398 -3.58 8.10 -8.77
N LEU A 399 -4.06 7.35 -7.76
CA LEU A 399 -3.42 6.10 -7.37
C LEU A 399 -3.64 5.00 -8.42
N THR A 400 -4.84 4.91 -8.99
CA THR A 400 -5.09 3.98 -10.09
C THR A 400 -4.11 4.22 -11.23
N ALA A 401 -3.89 5.46 -11.64
CA ALA A 401 -2.93 5.80 -12.67
C ALA A 401 -1.50 5.40 -12.27
N LEU A 402 -1.07 5.67 -11.03
CA LEU A 402 0.24 5.25 -10.52
C LEU A 402 0.44 3.74 -10.57
N VAL A 403 -0.59 2.99 -10.19
CA VAL A 403 -0.52 1.53 -10.05
C VAL A 403 -0.67 0.83 -11.39
N ASN A 404 -1.50 1.35 -12.30
CA ASN A 404 -1.96 0.68 -13.51
C ASN A 404 -1.34 1.23 -14.81
N ASN A 405 -0.95 2.51 -14.86
CA ASN A 405 -0.52 3.14 -16.10
C ASN A 405 0.99 3.03 -16.31
N PRO A 406 1.50 2.21 -17.26
CA PRO A 406 2.93 2.06 -17.50
C PRO A 406 3.58 3.33 -18.04
N ARG A 407 2.78 4.30 -18.48
CA ARG A 407 3.25 5.62 -18.93
C ARG A 407 3.02 6.71 -17.89
N PHE A 408 2.81 6.31 -16.61
CA PHE A 408 2.71 7.26 -15.52
C PHE A 408 4.03 7.99 -15.33
N ILE A 409 3.99 9.33 -15.33
CA ILE A 409 5.19 10.14 -15.24
C ILE A 409 5.55 10.35 -13.78
N HIS A 410 6.54 9.60 -13.32
CA HIS A 410 7.11 9.74 -11.99
C HIS A 410 7.99 10.99 -11.92
N PHE A 411 7.67 11.89 -10.99
CA PHE A 411 8.53 13.03 -10.75
C PHE A 411 9.65 12.66 -9.81
N TYR A 412 10.83 12.47 -10.38
CA TYR A 412 12.06 12.31 -9.62
C TYR A 412 13.09 13.34 -10.10
N PRO A 413 13.46 14.35 -9.26
CA PRO A 413 14.26 15.48 -9.71
C PRO A 413 15.68 15.13 -10.18
N ARG A 414 16.16 13.91 -9.89
CA ARG A 414 17.47 13.39 -10.32
C ARG A 414 17.42 12.61 -11.62
N PHE A 415 16.23 12.36 -12.16
CA PHE A 415 16.08 11.67 -13.43
C PHE A 415 15.83 12.67 -14.54
N SER A 416 16.53 12.51 -15.67
CA SER A 416 16.22 13.29 -16.86
C SER A 416 14.78 13.02 -17.32
N LYS A 417 14.18 14.01 -17.98
CA LYS A 417 12.86 13.86 -18.61
C LYS A 417 12.84 12.65 -19.56
N ARG A 418 13.93 12.41 -20.28
CA ARG A 418 14.07 11.29 -21.20
C ARG A 418 14.11 9.94 -20.46
N LEU A 419 14.76 9.86 -19.31
CA LEU A 419 14.74 8.65 -18.47
C LEU A 419 13.36 8.41 -17.88
N GLN A 420 12.69 9.46 -17.38
CA GLN A 420 11.34 9.35 -16.84
C GLN A 420 10.33 8.84 -17.87
N GLN A 421 10.48 9.22 -19.14
CA GLN A 421 9.63 8.73 -20.24
C GLN A 421 9.84 7.24 -20.58
N ARG A 422 10.90 6.62 -20.07
CA ARG A 422 11.20 5.20 -20.26
C ARG A 422 10.85 4.33 -19.08
N ILE A 423 10.42 4.92 -17.96
CA ILE A 423 9.89 4.18 -16.82
C ILE A 423 8.48 3.75 -17.19
N ASP A 424 8.26 2.45 -17.26
CA ASP A 424 6.99 1.81 -17.60
C ASP A 424 6.48 0.93 -16.46
N TRP A 425 6.76 1.32 -15.23
CA TRP A 425 6.46 0.55 -14.04
C TRP A 425 5.01 0.70 -13.61
N THR A 426 4.39 -0.45 -13.37
CA THR A 426 3.12 -0.60 -12.68
C THR A 426 3.29 -1.64 -11.59
N TYR A 427 2.23 -1.89 -10.82
CA TYR A 427 2.25 -2.98 -9.84
C TYR A 427 2.56 -4.34 -10.50
N TRP A 428 1.97 -4.59 -11.68
CA TRP A 428 2.21 -5.83 -12.43
C TRP A 428 3.58 -5.87 -13.09
N GLU A 429 4.06 -4.76 -13.61
CA GLU A 429 5.40 -4.67 -14.21
C GLU A 429 6.52 -4.88 -13.20
N ASP A 430 6.37 -4.38 -11.98
CA ASP A 430 7.32 -4.62 -10.88
C ASP A 430 7.41 -6.11 -10.50
N LEU A 431 6.30 -6.85 -10.72
CA LEU A 431 6.15 -8.28 -10.43
C LEU A 431 6.01 -9.11 -11.72
N ARG A 432 6.49 -8.62 -12.86
CA ARG A 432 6.35 -9.26 -14.16
C ARG A 432 6.88 -10.70 -14.20
N HIS A 433 7.92 -11.00 -13.44
CA HIS A 433 8.48 -12.36 -13.29
C HIS A 433 7.51 -13.33 -12.58
N ILE A 434 6.50 -12.80 -11.88
CA ILE A 434 5.43 -13.58 -11.25
C ILE A 434 4.22 -13.65 -12.17
N PHE A 435 3.71 -12.51 -12.61
CA PHE A 435 2.50 -12.47 -13.44
C PHE A 435 2.68 -13.01 -14.85
N GLY A 436 3.93 -13.05 -15.35
CA GLY A 436 4.19 -13.30 -16.76
C GLY A 436 3.93 -12.08 -17.64
N SER A 437 4.09 -12.21 -18.95
CA SER A 437 3.79 -11.13 -19.90
C SER A 437 3.21 -11.65 -21.21
N GLY A 438 2.40 -10.82 -21.85
CA GLY A 438 1.84 -11.05 -23.18
C GLY A 438 2.88 -10.91 -24.31
N ALA A 439 2.42 -11.12 -25.54
CA ALA A 439 3.26 -10.95 -26.73
C ALA A 439 3.69 -9.47 -26.94
N ASP A 440 2.92 -8.52 -26.43
CA ASP A 440 3.20 -7.08 -26.36
C ASP A 440 4.34 -6.74 -25.39
N GLY A 441 4.75 -7.73 -24.57
CA GLY A 441 5.77 -7.61 -23.56
C GLY A 441 5.33 -6.92 -22.28
N TYR A 442 4.06 -6.52 -22.10
CA TYR A 442 3.51 -6.02 -20.86
C TYR A 442 3.13 -7.17 -19.91
N ALA A 443 3.24 -6.91 -18.60
CA ALA A 443 2.82 -7.87 -17.59
C ALA A 443 1.33 -8.17 -17.70
N LEU A 444 0.97 -9.44 -17.50
CA LEU A 444 -0.43 -9.86 -17.42
C LEU A 444 -1.09 -9.29 -16.18
N GLN A 445 -2.32 -8.83 -16.31
CA GLN A 445 -3.06 -8.17 -15.24
C GLN A 445 -4.08 -9.09 -14.57
N THR A 446 -4.36 -8.82 -13.30
CA THR A 446 -5.30 -9.59 -12.47
C THR A 446 -6.67 -8.92 -12.31
N TRP A 447 -6.83 -7.65 -12.70
CA TRP A 447 -8.07 -6.93 -12.52
C TRP A 447 -9.07 -7.23 -13.64
N ASP A 448 -10.30 -7.58 -13.24
CA ASP A 448 -11.42 -7.97 -14.12
C ASP A 448 -12.71 -7.33 -13.66
N ASN A 449 -13.55 -6.88 -14.57
CA ASN A 449 -14.91 -6.48 -14.24
C ASN A 449 -15.95 -6.97 -15.24
N VAL A 450 -15.63 -7.99 -16.05
CA VAL A 450 -16.59 -8.65 -16.93
C VAL A 450 -17.68 -9.30 -16.10
N GLY A 451 -18.93 -9.00 -16.43
CA GLY A 451 -20.09 -9.57 -15.74
C GLY A 451 -20.45 -8.92 -14.40
N VAL A 452 -19.62 -8.01 -13.88
CA VAL A 452 -19.90 -7.32 -12.61
C VAL A 452 -21.11 -6.40 -12.77
N GLN A 453 -22.14 -6.60 -11.94
CA GLN A 453 -23.39 -5.87 -11.94
C GLN A 453 -23.38 -4.77 -10.89
N TYR A 454 -22.74 -3.64 -11.16
CA TYR A 454 -22.66 -2.53 -10.20
C TYR A 454 -24.05 -2.09 -9.75
N GLY A 455 -24.28 -2.01 -8.44
CA GLY A 455 -25.54 -1.62 -7.83
C GLY A 455 -26.63 -2.69 -7.85
N LEU A 456 -26.30 -3.98 -8.03
CA LEU A 456 -27.28 -5.07 -8.00
C LEU A 456 -28.08 -5.13 -6.70
N ARG A 457 -27.41 -4.93 -5.54
CA ARG A 457 -28.11 -4.91 -4.24
C ARG A 457 -29.10 -3.75 -4.14
N ALA A 458 -28.70 -2.55 -4.61
CA ALA A 458 -29.56 -1.38 -4.63
C ALA A 458 -30.79 -1.60 -5.57
N LEU A 459 -30.59 -2.28 -6.71
CA LEU A 459 -31.71 -2.68 -7.58
C LEU A 459 -32.65 -3.62 -6.84
N ARG A 460 -32.12 -4.67 -6.20
CA ARG A 460 -32.94 -5.66 -5.45
C ARG A 460 -33.67 -5.05 -4.26
N ALA A 461 -33.08 -4.05 -3.62
CA ALA A 461 -33.71 -3.27 -2.56
C ALA A 461 -34.72 -2.22 -3.08
N ALA A 462 -34.90 -2.10 -4.40
CA ALA A 462 -35.69 -1.07 -5.05
C ALA A 462 -35.25 0.38 -4.72
N GLU A 463 -34.01 0.56 -4.31
CA GLU A 463 -33.39 1.88 -4.05
C GLU A 463 -33.04 2.58 -5.38
N ILE A 464 -32.77 1.83 -6.44
CA ILE A 464 -32.60 2.33 -7.81
C ILE A 464 -33.57 1.65 -8.77
N SER A 465 -33.96 2.37 -9.81
CA SER A 465 -34.84 1.80 -10.84
C SER A 465 -34.09 0.87 -11.80
N PRO A 466 -34.78 -0.06 -12.49
CA PRO A 466 -34.20 -0.83 -13.60
C PRO A 466 -33.51 0.03 -14.65
N LYS A 467 -34.08 1.17 -15.01
CA LYS A 467 -33.48 2.11 -15.97
C LYS A 467 -32.17 2.69 -15.47
N THR A 468 -32.13 3.09 -14.21
CA THR A 468 -30.91 3.60 -13.54
C THR A 468 -29.82 2.54 -13.50
N PHE A 469 -30.16 1.30 -13.11
CA PHE A 469 -29.24 0.17 -13.09
C PHE A 469 -28.64 -0.12 -14.48
N LEU A 470 -29.50 -0.14 -15.52
CA LEU A 470 -29.07 -0.38 -16.90
C LEU A 470 -28.20 0.78 -17.42
N HIS A 471 -28.55 2.04 -17.09
CA HIS A 471 -27.75 3.20 -17.47
C HIS A 471 -26.36 3.18 -16.81
N LEU A 472 -26.30 2.90 -15.50
CA LEU A 472 -25.05 2.74 -14.76
C LEU A 472 -24.15 1.70 -15.44
N ASN A 473 -24.65 0.47 -15.60
CA ASN A 473 -23.85 -0.64 -16.11
C ASN A 473 -23.50 -0.52 -17.60
N ALA A 474 -24.27 0.21 -18.38
CA ALA A 474 -23.94 0.49 -19.78
C ALA A 474 -22.80 1.52 -19.94
N ASN A 475 -22.63 2.40 -18.96
CA ASN A 475 -21.61 3.47 -18.99
C ASN A 475 -20.33 3.11 -18.24
N ILE A 476 -20.37 2.18 -17.29
CA ILE A 476 -19.17 1.70 -16.60
C ILE A 476 -18.45 0.69 -17.51
N GLY A 477 -17.31 1.12 -18.01
CA GLY A 477 -16.41 0.27 -18.81
C GLY A 477 -15.31 -0.35 -17.97
N GLY A 478 -14.14 -0.48 -18.57
CA GLY A 478 -12.90 -0.92 -17.95
C GLY A 478 -11.77 0.05 -18.19
N TRP A 479 -10.54 -0.41 -17.95
CA TRP A 479 -9.31 0.30 -18.25
C TRP A 479 -8.79 -0.15 -19.62
N LYS A 480 -8.14 0.75 -20.35
CA LYS A 480 -7.46 0.42 -21.60
C LYS A 480 -6.32 -0.56 -21.36
N ALA A 481 -5.95 -1.29 -22.40
CA ALA A 481 -4.76 -2.12 -22.37
C ALA A 481 -3.48 -1.25 -22.17
N PRO A 482 -2.44 -1.76 -21.52
CA PRO A 482 -1.23 -0.99 -21.19
C PRO A 482 -0.61 -0.26 -22.39
N GLU A 483 -0.59 -0.89 -23.57
CA GLU A 483 -0.07 -0.31 -24.82
C GLU A 483 -0.89 0.87 -25.36
N GLU A 484 -2.18 0.95 -25.03
CA GLU A 484 -3.10 2.00 -25.46
C GLU A 484 -3.16 3.18 -24.50
N MET A 485 -2.59 3.04 -23.29
CA MET A 485 -2.66 4.07 -22.25
C MET A 485 -1.87 5.31 -22.65
N ARG A 486 -2.41 6.47 -22.29
CA ARG A 486 -1.75 7.77 -22.41
C ARG A 486 -0.98 8.08 -21.14
N ALA A 487 0.08 8.89 -21.25
CA ALA A 487 0.87 9.35 -20.13
C ALA A 487 0.04 10.25 -19.20
N GLU A 488 0.16 10.02 -17.90
CA GLU A 488 -0.54 10.76 -16.84
C GLU A 488 0.40 11.11 -15.69
N ARG A 489 -0.04 12.01 -14.80
CA ARG A 489 0.64 12.43 -13.57
C ARG A 489 -0.36 12.64 -12.47
N TYR A 490 0.11 12.60 -11.23
CA TYR A 490 -0.65 13.23 -10.15
C TYR A 490 -0.91 14.71 -10.47
N TRP A 491 -1.94 15.26 -9.92
CA TRP A 491 -2.43 16.64 -9.85
C TRP A 491 -1.42 17.79 -10.11
N ARG A 492 -0.18 17.51 -10.48
CA ARG A 492 0.84 18.52 -10.68
C ARG A 492 0.85 19.00 -12.12
N ILE A 493 0.66 20.29 -12.27
CA ILE A 493 0.88 21.07 -13.48
C ILE A 493 2.38 21.01 -13.79
N ASN A 494 2.84 19.96 -14.45
CA ASN A 494 4.24 19.87 -14.86
C ASN A 494 4.35 19.27 -16.26
N GLY A 495 4.44 20.15 -17.26
CA GLY A 495 4.89 19.85 -18.60
C GLY A 495 3.95 19.10 -19.53
N SER A 496 2.74 18.73 -19.10
CA SER A 496 1.59 18.49 -19.98
C SER A 496 0.75 19.77 -20.04
N SER A 497 0.03 19.98 -21.12
CA SER A 497 -0.86 21.14 -21.20
C SER A 497 -1.88 21.06 -20.05
N LEU A 498 -2.29 22.21 -19.51
CA LEU A 498 -3.40 22.34 -18.56
C LEU A 498 -4.69 21.63 -19.03
N PHE A 499 -4.80 21.38 -20.34
CA PHE A 499 -5.93 20.75 -21.00
C PHE A 499 -5.92 19.20 -20.92
N GLU A 500 -4.83 18.59 -20.47
CA GLU A 500 -4.72 17.12 -20.31
C GLU A 500 -4.89 16.64 -18.86
N PHE A 501 -5.10 17.56 -17.93
CA PHE A 501 -5.35 17.23 -16.54
C PHE A 501 -6.72 16.54 -16.40
N SER A 502 -6.73 15.32 -15.86
CA SER A 502 -7.94 14.58 -15.55
C SER A 502 -7.83 13.94 -14.17
N PRO A 503 -8.64 14.37 -13.21
CA PRO A 503 -8.64 13.75 -11.89
C PRO A 503 -9.19 12.32 -11.88
N TRP A 504 -9.84 11.86 -12.96
CA TRP A 504 -10.43 10.52 -13.09
C TRP A 504 -9.62 9.59 -14.00
N SER A 505 -8.51 10.01 -14.58
CA SER A 505 -7.78 9.21 -15.58
C SER A 505 -8.64 8.75 -16.77
N HIS A 506 -9.69 9.52 -17.12
CA HIS A 506 -10.70 9.11 -18.09
C HIS A 506 -10.16 8.83 -19.50
N HIS A 507 -8.99 9.40 -19.85
CA HIS A 507 -8.31 9.14 -21.11
C HIS A 507 -7.88 7.67 -21.25
N ASN A 508 -7.72 6.98 -20.12
CA ASN A 508 -7.30 5.58 -20.06
C ASN A 508 -8.43 4.63 -19.71
N MET A 509 -9.69 5.13 -19.68
CA MET A 509 -10.89 4.32 -19.52
C MET A 509 -11.44 3.86 -20.87
N GLN A 510 -12.07 2.69 -20.89
CA GLN A 510 -12.93 2.21 -21.95
C GLN A 510 -14.31 2.83 -21.75
N LEU A 511 -14.61 3.87 -22.50
CA LEU A 511 -15.86 4.63 -22.35
C LEU A 511 -16.87 4.27 -23.44
N SER A 512 -18.16 4.37 -23.09
CA SER A 512 -19.23 4.33 -24.10
C SER A 512 -19.10 5.54 -25.04
N PRO A 513 -19.15 5.34 -26.37
CA PRO A 513 -19.03 6.42 -27.33
C PRO A 513 -20.26 7.33 -27.40
N ASP A 514 -21.39 6.90 -26.86
CA ASP A 514 -22.71 7.51 -27.06
C ASP A 514 -23.58 7.50 -25.78
N ARG A 515 -22.94 7.68 -24.61
CA ARG A 515 -23.57 7.76 -23.29
C ARG A 515 -24.41 6.52 -22.96
N GLY A 516 -23.83 5.35 -23.20
CA GLY A 516 -24.40 4.08 -22.81
C GLY A 516 -25.43 3.51 -23.82
N ARG A 517 -25.69 4.10 -24.98
CA ARG A 517 -26.45 3.42 -26.01
C ARG A 517 -25.72 2.17 -26.48
N THR A 518 -24.46 2.34 -26.83
CA THR A 518 -23.49 1.26 -27.01
C THR A 518 -22.79 1.05 -25.66
N PRO A 519 -22.92 -0.11 -25.01
CA PRO A 519 -22.29 -0.34 -23.73
C PRO A 519 -20.76 -0.21 -23.79
N ALA A 520 -20.18 0.35 -22.73
CA ALA A 520 -18.73 0.45 -22.59
C ALA A 520 -18.10 -0.95 -22.42
N GLN A 521 -16.93 -1.15 -22.99
CA GLN A 521 -16.21 -2.41 -22.90
C GLN A 521 -15.62 -2.61 -21.52
N ARG A 522 -15.77 -3.82 -20.96
CA ARG A 522 -15.19 -4.22 -19.67
C ARG A 522 -13.76 -4.74 -19.85
N SER A 523 -12.96 -4.65 -18.79
CA SER A 523 -11.61 -5.24 -18.75
C SER A 523 -11.65 -6.71 -18.38
N THR A 524 -10.77 -7.48 -18.99
CA THR A 524 -10.60 -8.92 -18.73
C THR A 524 -9.21 -9.18 -18.13
N ALA A 525 -9.19 -9.89 -16.99
CA ALA A 525 -7.96 -10.38 -16.37
C ALA A 525 -7.45 -11.68 -17.01
N SER A 526 -6.14 -11.92 -16.89
CA SER A 526 -5.51 -13.21 -17.24
C SER A 526 -5.74 -14.24 -16.12
N PRO A 527 -6.36 -15.38 -16.40
CA PRO A 527 -6.48 -16.48 -15.43
C PRO A 527 -5.13 -16.98 -14.93
N GLU A 528 -4.10 -16.97 -15.79
CA GLU A 528 -2.75 -17.40 -15.47
C GLU A 528 -2.09 -16.46 -14.48
N ALA A 529 -2.26 -15.14 -14.65
CA ALA A 529 -1.76 -14.13 -13.71
C ALA A 529 -2.47 -14.23 -12.35
N ILE A 530 -3.79 -14.46 -12.33
CA ILE A 530 -4.55 -14.68 -11.09
C ILE A 530 -4.00 -15.92 -10.37
N ALA A 531 -3.89 -17.06 -11.08
CA ALA A 531 -3.37 -18.28 -10.50
C ALA A 531 -1.92 -18.11 -9.97
N ALA A 532 -1.08 -17.35 -10.69
CA ALA A 532 0.27 -17.02 -10.24
C ALA A 532 0.28 -16.15 -8.99
N ALA A 533 -0.64 -15.18 -8.87
CA ALA A 533 -0.79 -14.34 -7.70
C ALA A 533 -1.07 -15.17 -6.42
N PHE A 534 -1.95 -16.14 -6.53
CA PHE A 534 -2.23 -17.05 -5.41
C PHE A 534 -1.05 -17.98 -5.13
N ARG A 535 -0.51 -18.64 -6.15
CA ARG A 535 0.64 -19.54 -5.98
C ARG A 535 1.87 -18.86 -5.42
N SER A 536 2.11 -17.60 -5.73
CA SER A 536 3.26 -16.84 -5.25
C SER A 536 3.07 -16.22 -3.85
N GLY A 537 1.92 -16.41 -3.22
CA GLY A 537 1.62 -15.83 -1.91
C GLY A 537 1.44 -14.32 -1.91
N LEU A 538 1.10 -13.71 -3.05
CA LEU A 538 0.75 -12.29 -3.17
C LEU A 538 -0.66 -11.99 -2.66
N VAL A 539 -1.52 -13.00 -2.63
CA VAL A 539 -2.90 -12.91 -2.13
C VAL A 539 -2.99 -13.56 -0.75
N PHE A 540 -3.59 -12.85 0.19
CA PHE A 540 -3.88 -13.41 1.50
C PHE A 540 -5.08 -14.36 1.42
N THR A 541 -4.86 -15.64 1.66
CA THR A 541 -5.88 -16.70 1.57
C THR A 541 -6.50 -17.03 2.93
N GLY A 542 -5.88 -16.56 4.02
CA GLY A 542 -6.26 -16.85 5.41
C GLY A 542 -5.41 -17.93 6.07
N ASN A 543 -4.49 -18.57 5.35
CA ASN A 543 -3.62 -19.60 5.93
C ASN A 543 -2.49 -18.96 6.77
N LEU A 544 -2.85 -18.39 7.90
CA LEU A 544 -1.96 -17.62 8.78
C LEU A 544 -1.48 -18.49 9.96
N ASP A 545 -0.17 -18.56 10.16
CA ASP A 545 0.43 -19.38 11.22
C ASP A 545 0.73 -18.60 12.51
N ILE A 546 0.86 -17.28 12.44
CA ILE A 546 1.23 -16.42 13.58
C ILE A 546 0.01 -15.65 14.12
N PRO A 547 -0.05 -15.34 15.43
CA PRO A 547 -1.10 -14.49 15.98
C PRO A 547 -0.89 -13.03 15.55
N ILE A 548 -1.98 -12.38 15.14
CA ILE A 548 -2.00 -10.96 14.74
C ILE A 548 -3.11 -10.24 15.51
N ILE A 549 -2.79 -9.06 16.04
CA ILE A 549 -3.77 -8.08 16.50
C ILE A 549 -3.93 -7.02 15.41
N ASP A 550 -5.08 -7.03 14.73
CA ASP A 550 -5.50 -5.98 13.80
C ASP A 550 -6.04 -4.80 14.61
N LEU A 551 -5.20 -3.80 14.80
CA LEU A 551 -5.50 -2.63 15.62
C LEU A 551 -5.73 -1.41 14.73
N ARG A 552 -6.89 -0.75 14.88
CA ARG A 552 -7.23 0.43 14.08
C ARG A 552 -8.10 1.43 14.80
N HIS A 553 -7.98 2.69 14.44
CA HIS A 553 -9.00 3.68 14.74
C HIS A 553 -10.20 3.49 13.79
N TYR A 554 -11.39 3.81 14.26
CA TYR A 554 -12.57 3.90 13.42
C TYR A 554 -12.52 5.22 12.64
N LEU A 555 -12.30 5.14 11.35
CA LEU A 555 -12.04 6.30 10.48
C LEU A 555 -13.13 6.51 9.41
N GLU A 556 -14.20 5.76 9.47
CA GLU A 556 -15.32 5.84 8.53
C GLU A 556 -15.96 7.23 8.46
N PRO A 557 -16.19 7.93 9.59
CA PRO A 557 -16.71 9.30 9.55
C PRO A 557 -15.78 10.31 8.86
N GLU A 558 -14.48 10.00 8.82
CA GLU A 558 -13.46 10.81 8.14
C GLU A 558 -13.36 10.45 6.65
N LEU A 559 -14.10 9.46 6.15
CA LEU A 559 -13.97 8.89 4.81
C LEU A 559 -12.52 8.52 4.48
N ASP A 560 -11.82 7.95 5.46
CA ASP A 560 -10.45 7.47 5.27
C ASP A 560 -10.47 6.10 4.59
N MET A 561 -9.45 5.85 3.76
CA MET A 561 -9.29 4.58 3.06
C MET A 561 -9.10 3.37 3.99
N HIS A 562 -8.69 3.57 5.23
CA HIS A 562 -8.42 2.49 6.19
C HIS A 562 -9.69 2.06 6.94
N HIS A 563 -10.75 1.77 6.21
CA HIS A 563 -12.04 1.36 6.78
C HIS A 563 -12.00 -0.05 7.41
N LEU A 564 -12.94 -0.25 8.34
CA LEU A 564 -12.98 -1.43 9.20
C LEU A 564 -13.30 -2.73 8.45
N SER A 565 -14.06 -2.68 7.35
CA SER A 565 -14.41 -3.86 6.55
C SER A 565 -13.20 -4.65 6.04
N ALA A 566 -12.03 -4.01 5.90
CA ALA A 566 -10.79 -4.70 5.53
C ALA A 566 -10.33 -5.74 6.58
N ALA A 567 -10.53 -5.45 7.89
CA ALA A 567 -10.24 -6.43 8.95
C ALA A 567 -11.17 -7.65 8.85
N PHE A 568 -12.42 -7.42 8.48
CA PHE A 568 -13.40 -8.49 8.33
C PHE A 568 -13.21 -9.29 7.05
N SER A 569 -12.75 -8.65 5.98
CA SER A 569 -12.30 -9.37 4.78
C SER A 569 -11.19 -10.37 5.16
N SER A 570 -10.20 -9.94 5.95
CA SER A 570 -9.16 -10.83 6.47
C SER A 570 -9.74 -11.94 7.38
N ARG A 571 -10.68 -11.61 8.30
CA ARG A 571 -11.34 -12.56 9.19
C ARG A 571 -12.09 -13.65 8.42
N LEU A 572 -12.87 -13.28 7.40
CA LEU A 572 -13.62 -14.24 6.59
C LEU A 572 -12.70 -15.19 5.79
N ARG A 573 -11.54 -14.70 5.36
CA ARG A 573 -10.53 -15.56 4.72
C ARG A 573 -9.89 -16.51 5.72
N LEU A 574 -9.59 -16.05 6.93
CA LEU A 574 -9.11 -16.90 8.03
C LEU A 574 -10.12 -17.97 8.43
N GLN A 575 -11.42 -17.62 8.51
CA GLN A 575 -12.50 -18.58 8.78
C GLN A 575 -12.56 -19.67 7.70
N ARG A 576 -12.48 -19.28 6.42
CA ARG A 576 -12.42 -20.26 5.32
C ARG A 576 -11.22 -21.20 5.43
N ALA A 577 -10.10 -20.72 5.95
CA ALA A 577 -8.89 -21.51 6.16
C ALA A 577 -8.85 -22.24 7.52
N GLY A 578 -9.87 -22.08 8.38
CA GLY A 578 -9.88 -22.65 9.73
C GLY A 578 -8.81 -22.06 10.65
N ARG A 579 -8.50 -20.78 10.51
CA ARG A 579 -7.43 -20.06 11.23
C ARG A 579 -7.91 -18.76 11.89
N GLU A 580 -9.21 -18.59 12.10
CA GLU A 580 -9.76 -17.37 12.70
C GLU A 580 -9.20 -17.05 14.10
N GLU A 581 -8.77 -18.07 14.83
CA GLU A 581 -8.17 -17.91 16.15
C GLU A 581 -6.85 -17.12 16.13
N LYS A 582 -6.21 -17.00 14.96
CA LYS A 582 -4.96 -16.26 14.80
C LYS A 582 -5.13 -14.74 14.70
N GLN A 583 -6.34 -14.25 14.53
CA GLN A 583 -6.60 -12.81 14.45
C GLN A 583 -7.42 -12.30 15.63
N LEU A 584 -7.02 -11.16 16.19
CA LEU A 584 -7.86 -10.32 17.04
C LEU A 584 -8.13 -9.00 16.36
N ILE A 585 -9.37 -8.50 16.40
CA ILE A 585 -9.76 -7.20 15.88
C ILE A 585 -9.97 -6.25 17.06
N TRP A 586 -9.09 -5.24 17.15
CA TRP A 586 -9.17 -4.17 18.14
C TRP A 586 -9.45 -2.85 17.45
N VAL A 587 -10.62 -2.26 17.76
CA VAL A 587 -11.05 -0.97 17.19
C VAL A 587 -11.09 0.08 18.29
N THR A 588 -10.62 1.27 17.99
CA THR A 588 -10.56 2.39 18.92
C THR A 588 -10.87 3.72 18.21
N GLU A 589 -10.91 4.80 18.97
CA GLU A 589 -10.97 6.17 18.45
C GLU A 589 -9.68 6.92 18.78
N LYS A 590 -9.34 7.91 17.96
CA LYS A 590 -8.22 8.81 18.28
C LYS A 590 -8.47 9.57 19.59
N PRO A 591 -7.45 9.81 20.40
CA PRO A 591 -6.03 9.49 20.19
C PRO A 591 -5.57 8.12 20.72
N HIS A 592 -6.47 7.30 21.28
CA HIS A 592 -6.11 6.04 21.94
C HIS A 592 -5.60 5.00 20.95
N ALA A 593 -4.40 4.47 21.20
CA ALA A 593 -3.79 3.40 20.40
C ALA A 593 -3.01 2.44 21.30
N PRO A 594 -3.63 1.34 21.80
CA PRO A 594 -3.06 0.45 22.82
C PRO A 594 -2.00 -0.53 22.25
N ILE A 595 -0.97 0.01 21.58
CA ILE A 595 0.10 -0.78 20.94
C ILE A 595 0.87 -1.59 21.98
N ASP A 596 1.21 -0.98 23.12
CA ASP A 596 1.97 -1.68 24.18
C ASP A 596 1.17 -2.81 24.81
N GLY A 597 -0.13 -2.59 25.05
CA GLY A 597 -1.03 -3.65 25.52
C GLY A 597 -1.16 -4.80 24.51
N ALA A 598 -1.15 -4.50 23.21
CA ALA A 598 -1.16 -5.51 22.16
C ALA A 598 0.15 -6.33 22.16
N LEU A 599 1.31 -5.67 22.26
CA LEU A 599 2.61 -6.33 22.34
C LEU A 599 2.70 -7.24 23.57
N GLU A 600 2.27 -6.76 24.72
CA GLU A 600 2.25 -7.54 25.96
C GLU A 600 1.35 -8.78 25.86
N LEU A 601 0.17 -8.64 25.25
CA LEU A 601 -0.73 -9.77 25.04
C LEU A 601 -0.11 -10.80 24.08
N LEU A 602 0.46 -10.35 22.96
CA LEU A 602 1.14 -11.24 22.01
C LEU A 602 2.32 -11.96 22.66
N THR A 603 3.13 -11.25 23.46
CA THR A 603 4.26 -11.87 24.18
C THR A 603 3.77 -12.96 25.13
N ARG A 604 2.69 -12.73 25.90
CA ARG A 604 2.09 -13.75 26.76
C ARG A 604 1.54 -14.94 25.96
N TRP A 605 0.95 -14.67 24.78
CA TRP A 605 0.47 -15.75 23.90
C TRP A 605 1.62 -16.65 23.45
N LEU A 606 2.71 -16.06 22.99
CA LEU A 606 3.90 -16.80 22.53
C LEU A 606 4.57 -17.57 23.68
N GLN A 607 4.60 -17.00 24.91
CA GLN A 607 5.19 -17.66 26.07
C GLN A 607 4.42 -18.92 26.52
N ARG A 608 3.11 -18.93 26.31
CA ARG A 608 2.24 -20.06 26.73
C ARG A 608 2.09 -21.10 25.63
N ASP A 609 2.46 -20.79 24.41
CA ASP A 609 2.20 -21.58 23.18
C ASP A 609 0.71 -21.96 23.00
N GLU A 610 -0.16 -21.17 23.61
CA GLU A 610 -1.62 -21.28 23.50
C GLU A 610 -2.28 -19.92 23.60
N ARG A 611 -3.47 -19.79 23.00
CA ARG A 611 -4.24 -18.55 23.04
C ARG A 611 -4.69 -18.24 24.47
N PRO A 612 -4.24 -17.13 25.09
CA PRO A 612 -4.70 -16.72 26.41
C PRO A 612 -6.21 -16.42 26.44
N ALA A 613 -6.89 -16.68 27.54
CA ALA A 613 -8.33 -16.40 27.68
C ALA A 613 -8.67 -14.90 27.46
N GLU A 614 -7.73 -14.03 27.81
CA GLU A 614 -7.84 -12.58 27.60
C GLU A 614 -7.58 -12.14 26.13
N ALA A 615 -7.13 -13.04 25.25
CA ALA A 615 -6.93 -12.78 23.84
C ALA A 615 -8.27 -12.79 23.08
N GLN A 616 -8.96 -11.67 23.13
CA GLN A 616 -10.30 -11.49 22.58
C GLN A 616 -10.39 -10.24 21.72
N ASP A 617 -11.37 -10.20 20.83
CA ASP A 617 -11.75 -9.00 20.11
C ASP A 617 -12.18 -7.90 21.08
N ARG A 618 -11.91 -6.64 20.74
CA ARG A 618 -12.17 -5.49 21.63
C ARG A 618 -12.54 -4.24 20.86
N CYS A 619 -13.29 -3.37 21.52
CA CYS A 619 -13.43 -2.00 21.07
C CYS A 619 -13.37 -1.01 22.24
N TYR A 620 -12.81 0.18 21.97
CA TYR A 620 -12.48 1.20 22.94
C TYR A 620 -12.99 2.55 22.49
N ARG A 621 -13.23 3.47 23.43
CA ARG A 621 -13.40 4.91 23.16
C ARG A 621 -12.04 5.60 23.02
N GLY A 622 -12.04 6.83 22.55
CA GLY A 622 -10.85 7.66 22.39
C GLY A 622 -10.12 7.99 23.70
N ASP A 623 -10.79 7.91 24.85
CA ASP A 623 -10.19 8.06 26.19
C ASP A 623 -9.54 6.77 26.72
N GLY A 624 -9.63 5.67 25.96
CA GLY A 624 -9.08 4.36 26.32
C GLY A 624 -10.04 3.48 27.12
N SER A 625 -11.26 3.96 27.43
CA SER A 625 -12.25 3.13 28.11
C SER A 625 -12.74 1.99 27.21
N LEU A 626 -12.80 0.78 27.78
CA LEU A 626 -13.28 -0.42 27.08
C LEU A 626 -14.78 -0.33 26.89
N ILE A 627 -15.26 -0.43 25.63
CA ILE A 627 -16.69 -0.55 25.32
C ILE A 627 -17.12 -2.00 25.50
N ALA A 628 -16.43 -2.93 24.83
CA ALA A 628 -16.74 -4.36 24.90
C ALA A 628 -15.48 -5.21 24.57
N SER A 629 -15.51 -6.46 25.10
CA SER A 629 -14.52 -7.49 24.80
C SER A 629 -15.20 -8.85 24.80
N GLY A 630 -14.88 -9.71 23.85
CA GLY A 630 -15.44 -11.06 23.77
C GLY A 630 -15.48 -11.61 22.34
N PRO A 631 -15.92 -12.87 22.17
CA PRO A 631 -16.00 -13.50 20.85
C PRO A 631 -17.11 -12.89 19.96
N ASP A 632 -18.21 -12.43 20.56
CA ASP A 632 -19.42 -12.02 19.83
C ASP A 632 -19.58 -10.50 19.74
N VAL A 633 -18.54 -9.72 20.08
CA VAL A 633 -18.64 -8.24 20.06
C VAL A 633 -18.80 -7.70 18.67
N TRP A 634 -18.42 -8.46 17.64
CA TRP A 634 -18.59 -8.14 16.22
C TRP A 634 -19.71 -8.95 15.54
N ASP A 635 -20.46 -9.79 16.29
CA ASP A 635 -21.55 -10.67 15.86
C ASP A 635 -21.24 -11.66 14.74
N GLY A 636 -20.25 -12.14 14.39
CA GLY A 636 -19.92 -13.23 13.45
C GLY A 636 -20.59 -13.25 12.08
N GLU A 637 -21.70 -12.55 11.88
CA GLU A 637 -22.35 -12.33 10.59
C GLU A 637 -22.10 -10.90 10.11
N TRP A 638 -21.16 -10.73 9.19
CA TRP A 638 -20.83 -9.42 8.62
C TRP A 638 -21.90 -8.92 7.64
N ASN A 639 -23.08 -8.68 8.15
CA ASN A 639 -24.23 -8.14 7.44
C ASN A 639 -24.55 -6.70 7.91
N ALA A 640 -25.65 -6.12 7.44
CA ALA A 640 -26.07 -4.78 7.86
C ALA A 640 -26.73 -4.75 9.27
N GLN A 641 -26.88 -5.89 9.95
CA GLN A 641 -27.45 -5.96 11.30
C GLN A 641 -26.34 -5.62 12.32
N ARG A 642 -26.69 -4.75 13.27
CA ARG A 642 -25.74 -4.22 14.27
C ARG A 642 -25.99 -4.85 15.63
N THR A 643 -25.87 -6.18 15.73
CA THR A 643 -26.21 -6.91 16.95
C THR A 643 -25.06 -7.00 17.94
N GLY A 644 -23.80 -7.11 17.46
CA GLY A 644 -22.62 -7.11 18.31
C GLY A 644 -22.39 -5.77 19.02
N ALA A 645 -21.91 -5.80 20.26
CA ALA A 645 -21.72 -4.60 21.08
C ALA A 645 -20.77 -3.59 20.43
N CYS A 646 -19.71 -4.02 19.76
CA CYS A 646 -18.81 -3.14 19.01
C CYS A 646 -19.41 -2.67 17.70
N MET A 647 -20.20 -3.51 16.99
CA MET A 647 -20.88 -3.15 15.75
C MET A 647 -21.89 -2.00 15.91
N GLN A 648 -22.48 -1.87 17.11
CA GLN A 648 -23.41 -0.77 17.41
C GLN A 648 -22.71 0.59 17.40
N PHE A 649 -21.44 0.64 17.83
CA PHE A 649 -20.63 1.86 17.83
C PHE A 649 -19.85 2.05 16.53
N TYR A 650 -19.37 0.95 15.94
CA TYR A 650 -18.45 0.95 14.82
C TYR A 650 -19.00 0.08 13.66
N PRO A 651 -20.04 0.55 12.96
CA PRO A 651 -20.61 -0.18 11.83
C PRO A 651 -19.62 -0.25 10.67
N ILE A 652 -19.65 -1.38 9.93
CA ILE A 652 -18.79 -1.61 8.78
C ILE A 652 -19.40 -1.06 7.48
N TYR A 653 -18.52 -0.80 6.51
CA TYR A 653 -18.88 -0.49 5.13
C TYR A 653 -19.08 -1.76 4.28
N GLY A 654 -19.71 -1.56 3.11
CA GLY A 654 -19.52 -2.43 1.97
C GLY A 654 -18.45 -1.89 1.01
N THR A 655 -18.34 -2.53 -0.15
CA THR A 655 -17.53 -2.12 -1.29
C THR A 655 -18.41 -2.12 -2.56
N SER A 656 -17.90 -1.53 -3.66
CA SER A 656 -18.59 -1.62 -4.97
C SER A 656 -18.89 -3.06 -5.38
N ARG A 657 -17.98 -3.98 -5.05
CA ARG A 657 -18.14 -5.41 -5.34
C ARG A 657 -19.18 -6.07 -4.44
N SER A 658 -19.21 -5.74 -3.15
CA SER A 658 -20.27 -6.25 -2.28
C SER A 658 -21.65 -5.72 -2.68
N GLN A 659 -21.73 -4.49 -3.18
CA GLN A 659 -22.97 -3.96 -3.77
C GLN A 659 -23.34 -4.62 -5.11
N ALA A 660 -22.38 -5.17 -5.83
CA ALA A 660 -22.60 -5.98 -7.02
C ALA A 660 -22.97 -7.45 -6.72
N GLY A 661 -22.94 -7.88 -5.46
CA GLY A 661 -23.35 -9.22 -5.02
C GLY A 661 -22.21 -10.13 -4.52
N GLU A 662 -20.96 -9.68 -4.59
CA GLU A 662 -19.82 -10.41 -4.02
C GLU A 662 -19.91 -10.44 -2.49
N ASP A 663 -19.32 -11.45 -1.86
CA ASP A 663 -19.19 -11.47 -0.40
C ASP A 663 -18.06 -10.55 0.09
N LEU A 664 -18.06 -10.23 1.40
CA LEU A 664 -17.12 -9.27 1.96
C LEU A 664 -15.66 -9.80 2.00
N ARG A 665 -15.39 -11.07 1.72
CA ARG A 665 -14.03 -11.59 1.57
C ARG A 665 -13.24 -10.81 0.52
N GLY A 666 -13.92 -10.36 -0.56
CA GLY A 666 -13.33 -9.48 -1.56
C GLY A 666 -12.11 -10.06 -2.27
N ASP A 667 -12.04 -11.39 -2.42
CA ASP A 667 -10.92 -12.08 -3.05
C ASP A 667 -11.25 -12.69 -4.42
N LEU A 668 -12.36 -12.30 -5.02
CA LEU A 668 -12.81 -12.78 -6.31
C LEU A 668 -12.29 -11.88 -7.44
N PHE A 669 -11.18 -12.24 -8.03
CA PHE A 669 -10.58 -11.46 -9.14
C PHE A 669 -11.39 -11.55 -10.43
N LYS A 670 -11.82 -12.76 -10.81
CA LYS A 670 -12.56 -13.05 -12.03
C LYS A 670 -13.66 -14.06 -11.73
N CYS A 671 -14.90 -13.62 -11.84
CA CYS A 671 -16.04 -14.48 -11.58
C CYS A 671 -16.28 -15.50 -12.73
N ARG A 672 -16.90 -16.62 -12.41
CA ARG A 672 -17.58 -17.45 -13.43
C ARG A 672 -18.85 -16.74 -13.86
N LEU A 673 -19.21 -16.89 -15.12
CA LEU A 673 -20.36 -16.20 -15.70
C LEU A 673 -21.52 -17.16 -15.84
N ILE A 674 -22.72 -16.66 -15.57
CA ILE A 674 -23.99 -17.24 -15.97
C ILE A 674 -24.59 -16.36 -17.08
N ASP A 675 -25.22 -16.94 -18.11
CA ASP A 675 -25.86 -16.13 -19.11
C ASP A 675 -27.05 -15.35 -18.52
N VAL A 676 -27.44 -14.27 -19.19
CA VAL A 676 -28.52 -13.39 -18.70
C VAL A 676 -29.82 -14.12 -18.52
N ASP A 677 -30.11 -15.11 -19.37
CA ASP A 677 -31.36 -15.88 -19.29
C ASP A 677 -31.36 -16.77 -18.04
N GLY A 678 -30.24 -17.42 -17.78
CA GLY A 678 -30.03 -18.20 -16.56
C GLY A 678 -30.15 -17.35 -15.28
N ALA A 679 -29.57 -16.15 -15.27
CA ALA A 679 -29.69 -15.22 -14.14
C ALA A 679 -31.14 -14.76 -13.92
N LEU A 680 -31.87 -14.45 -15.00
CA LEU A 680 -33.30 -14.14 -14.93
C LEU A 680 -34.15 -15.32 -14.42
N ALA A 681 -33.90 -16.52 -14.94
CA ALA A 681 -34.62 -17.72 -14.54
C ALA A 681 -34.32 -18.12 -13.09
N ARG A 682 -33.11 -17.92 -12.62
CA ARG A 682 -32.69 -18.14 -11.21
C ARG A 682 -33.28 -17.11 -10.25
N GLY A 683 -33.74 -15.97 -10.75
CA GLY A 683 -34.30 -14.91 -9.94
C GLY A 683 -33.25 -14.00 -9.30
N ASP A 684 -32.08 -13.83 -9.91
CA ASP A 684 -30.97 -13.02 -9.39
C ASP A 684 -31.32 -11.56 -9.15
N TYR A 685 -32.38 -11.08 -9.78
CA TYR A 685 -32.88 -9.70 -9.66
C TYR A 685 -34.07 -9.55 -8.70
N ALA A 686 -34.57 -10.67 -8.14
CA ALA A 686 -35.76 -10.62 -7.28
C ALA A 686 -35.57 -9.67 -6.10
N PRO A 687 -36.63 -8.92 -5.67
CA PRO A 687 -38.01 -8.99 -6.15
C PRO A 687 -38.33 -8.17 -7.43
N VAL A 688 -37.33 -7.56 -8.08
CA VAL A 688 -37.53 -6.72 -9.26
C VAL A 688 -37.59 -7.58 -10.50
N ASP A 689 -38.67 -7.43 -11.30
CA ASP A 689 -38.81 -8.12 -12.60
C ASP A 689 -37.96 -7.40 -13.66
N MET A 690 -36.83 -8.03 -14.03
CA MET A 690 -35.96 -7.57 -15.09
C MET A 690 -36.23 -8.21 -16.46
N THR A 691 -37.26 -9.09 -16.57
CA THR A 691 -37.63 -9.77 -17.83
C THR A 691 -37.91 -8.80 -18.98
N PRO A 692 -38.62 -7.65 -18.76
CA PRO A 692 -38.83 -6.67 -19.83
C PRO A 692 -37.54 -6.05 -20.37
N TYR A 693 -36.45 -6.11 -19.63
CA TYR A 693 -35.14 -5.52 -19.96
C TYR A 693 -34.11 -6.55 -20.46
N ARG A 694 -34.54 -7.82 -20.70
CA ARG A 694 -33.70 -8.94 -21.12
C ARG A 694 -32.77 -8.60 -22.29
N ALA A 695 -33.32 -8.00 -23.35
CA ALA A 695 -32.55 -7.64 -24.54
C ALA A 695 -31.46 -6.63 -24.22
N ARG A 696 -31.76 -5.66 -23.34
CA ARG A 696 -30.79 -4.63 -22.91
C ARG A 696 -29.73 -5.21 -22.00
N LEU A 697 -30.07 -6.09 -21.08
CA LEU A 697 -29.13 -6.81 -20.25
C LEU A 697 -28.09 -7.59 -21.08
N LYS A 698 -28.57 -8.32 -22.12
CA LYS A 698 -27.69 -9.05 -23.04
C LYS A 698 -26.75 -8.16 -23.84
N GLN A 699 -27.17 -6.93 -24.16
CA GLN A 699 -26.29 -5.96 -24.80
C GLN A 699 -25.18 -5.45 -23.83
N ILE A 700 -25.53 -5.20 -22.55
CA ILE A 700 -24.61 -4.71 -21.53
C ILE A 700 -23.68 -5.84 -21.10
N PHE A 701 -24.18 -7.05 -20.95
CA PHE A 701 -23.43 -8.22 -20.48
C PHE A 701 -23.45 -9.34 -21.57
N PRO A 702 -22.75 -9.13 -22.69
CA PRO A 702 -22.82 -10.08 -23.82
C PRO A 702 -22.22 -11.46 -23.50
N GLN A 703 -21.32 -11.52 -22.51
CA GLN A 703 -20.69 -12.76 -22.02
C GLN A 703 -21.46 -13.38 -20.83
N GLY A 704 -22.46 -12.67 -20.28
CA GLY A 704 -23.16 -13.05 -19.07
C GLY A 704 -22.79 -12.16 -17.86
N VAL A 705 -23.35 -12.53 -16.71
CA VAL A 705 -23.18 -11.83 -15.42
C VAL A 705 -22.47 -12.72 -14.41
N CYS A 706 -21.84 -12.13 -13.40
CA CYS A 706 -21.12 -12.86 -12.36
C CYS A 706 -22.05 -13.82 -11.60
N ASP A 707 -21.61 -15.06 -11.48
CA ASP A 707 -22.21 -16.07 -10.62
C ASP A 707 -21.39 -16.20 -9.33
N TYR A 708 -21.78 -15.44 -8.31
CA TYR A 708 -21.10 -15.43 -7.00
C TYR A 708 -21.37 -16.68 -6.15
N THR A 709 -22.15 -17.66 -6.65
CA THR A 709 -22.31 -18.97 -5.99
C THR A 709 -21.16 -19.91 -6.30
N GLN A 710 -20.30 -19.55 -7.24
CA GLN A 710 -19.15 -20.34 -7.68
C GLN A 710 -17.82 -19.68 -7.31
N SER A 711 -16.80 -20.50 -7.12
CA SER A 711 -15.41 -20.02 -6.94
C SER A 711 -14.90 -19.32 -8.21
N GLY A 712 -14.01 -18.34 -8.03
CA GLY A 712 -13.42 -17.58 -9.13
C GLY A 712 -12.56 -18.41 -10.08
N ILE A 713 -12.36 -17.87 -11.27
CA ILE A 713 -11.44 -18.44 -12.26
C ILE A 713 -10.00 -18.16 -11.81
N GLY A 714 -9.14 -19.16 -11.88
CA GLY A 714 -7.75 -19.09 -11.40
C GLY A 714 -7.57 -19.33 -9.90
N GLN A 715 -8.66 -19.61 -9.17
CA GLN A 715 -8.69 -19.81 -7.72
C GLN A 715 -8.85 -21.28 -7.28
N SER A 716 -8.61 -22.23 -8.17
CA SER A 716 -8.75 -23.67 -7.85
C SER A 716 -7.80 -24.10 -6.74
N GLY A 717 -8.33 -24.79 -5.71
CA GLY A 717 -7.54 -25.33 -4.59
C GLY A 717 -7.26 -24.38 -3.43
N ILE A 718 -7.87 -23.17 -3.42
CA ILE A 718 -7.65 -22.19 -2.36
C ILE A 718 -8.60 -22.46 -1.20
N GLY A 719 -8.04 -22.63 0.01
CA GLY A 719 -8.81 -22.74 1.25
C GLY A 719 -9.52 -24.09 1.45
N GLN A 720 -9.08 -25.16 0.82
CA GLN A 720 -9.36 -26.50 1.32
C GLN A 720 -8.31 -26.81 2.38
N PRO A 721 -8.69 -27.16 3.62
CA PRO A 721 -7.74 -27.73 4.56
C PRO A 721 -7.15 -29.02 3.96
N ASP A 722 -5.82 -29.16 4.03
CA ASP A 722 -5.10 -30.38 3.64
C ASP A 722 -5.59 -31.58 4.42
#